data_f0397187311049b05b6c307ea2479470
#
_entry.id   f0397187311049b05b6c307ea2479470
#
_cell.length_a   1.000
_cell.length_b   1.000
_cell.length_c   1.000
_cell.angle_alpha   90.00
_cell.angle_beta   90.00
_cell.angle_gamma   90.00
#
_symmetry.space_group_name_H-M   'P 1'
#
loop_
_entity.id
_entity.type
_entity.pdbx_description
1 polymer ?
#
loop_
_entity_poly.entity_id
_entity_poly.type
_entity_poly.pdbx_seq_one_letter_code
_entity_poly.pdbx_strand_id
1 'polypeptide(L)'
;MRAQQLLTTSGRQIFWRNMQRIAEALSLCHDAGIVHGAVNLHTIFSHNDDVPDYRLGGYESCVQIAESDFDVGREGLRNTNIVSFRQDWVDVGKAARSILGMGGTTAPILSSIEFKMLDRLANPPVFQLFDGRTVLREIKDVIEELDRVGVGSEGELVLYPSRQVMLSDLPSLTSGTIPASEAERVLRFAADDLLGPEVRAVPMSSGSIRLVTDIATYIVRPEEGRIGTITAASKRRSDDRVADAFEIKQRIHLASNRVGAQERAKRSGLAAIGWAEIASKKTAAGMRDDPPSWYALILLEAYSLLRQQFHIYPVEVVAAPDASTKHLIWVTPREDHPRDEKRRRMEFPKCAEALERELYHDQGGADWTLTSSDALAGLRERQPELSFEAAEALGGSRLYAFTSSEPVLPGQLLYLRPRKDVGLEQAVRRRLQNIVAARSNVELLRAIDDPAQVAMDEALVEVAAPGQAPPDMDASKVKAWASIAGGKSISVIVGPPGVGKTFLISKLVESIHLPAKRARILIAAQNHETLVNMEHELKDVLPPDIAIVVRVERSKGGTESASLRVRSMDVLCGIQKTSDLDIMAAQFRQIEQTLQPAQGEGAIAERVLRDTDALLLRSSNVTLATTSSHVIEEMIANGEQFDWVFVEEAARANGSELIGALLLGNRRVIIGDHKQLSPFEAFERQKLYDAQKSEEMLKDARKQLAAFADLPVEVDQALEVLETDETLRVDVLGMAIRLEEPFLSIAVREEEREQANGYPSSIAVTLLEQSRMHPAICRLVSNTFYQGNLVPTQRVIDRNLVLGSMAGLPTSPVVVLNVPALSMVKRRAFEENRNGSYVNLTECSVLIDAVKRVRPQLDHKGNRPTLVFLAPYWAQVKQLERMLSLSFNSRDGTLFGFDSPRKDGRFVYTSDSFQGGQADLVAASLVRNNTLVGGRALGHVRSPQRMNVLLSRAKQKLILATSLTFLGDAAEGTDPDHLGGQLSFVRNMIEELKKLAETQFEGVGPGATIVTVGDEGRLAL
;
A
#
# COMPACT_ATOMS: atom_id res chain seq x y z
N MET A 1 -13.18 -29.96 39.89
CA MET A 1 -11.82 -29.78 40.48
C MET A 1 -11.87 -28.70 41.55
N ARG A 2 -11.35 -28.95 42.75
CA ARG A 2 -11.34 -27.89 43.77
C ARG A 2 -10.32 -26.82 43.42
N ALA A 3 -10.67 -25.55 43.59
CA ALA A 3 -9.81 -24.42 43.27
C ALA A 3 -8.38 -24.54 43.89
N GLN A 4 -8.28 -25.12 45.08
CA GLN A 4 -6.99 -25.33 45.75
C GLN A 4 -6.08 -26.35 45.03
N GLN A 5 -6.61 -27.32 44.31
CA GLN A 5 -5.82 -28.30 43.54
C GLN A 5 -5.17 -27.64 42.34
N LEU A 6 -5.87 -26.70 41.69
CA LEU A 6 -5.34 -25.96 40.54
C LEU A 6 -4.16 -25.03 40.86
N LEU A 7 -3.95 -24.72 42.14
CA LEU A 7 -2.80 -23.94 42.59
C LEU A 7 -1.50 -24.76 42.53
N THR A 8 -1.56 -26.07 42.50
CA THR A 8 -0.37 -26.93 42.41
C THR A 8 -0.06 -27.37 40.98
N THR A 9 1.21 -27.60 40.65
CA THR A 9 1.65 -28.12 39.36
C THR A 9 0.97 -29.47 39.05
N SER A 10 0.92 -30.38 40.02
CA SER A 10 0.26 -31.69 39.86
C SER A 10 -1.24 -31.54 39.55
N GLY A 11 -1.93 -30.60 40.20
CA GLY A 11 -3.36 -30.36 39.90
C GLY A 11 -3.56 -29.80 38.49
N ARG A 12 -2.64 -28.91 38.03
CA ARG A 12 -2.70 -28.42 36.66
C ARG A 12 -2.36 -29.48 35.61
N GLN A 13 -1.48 -30.44 35.91
CA GLN A 13 -1.25 -31.59 35.04
C GLN A 13 -2.55 -32.40 34.88
N ILE A 14 -3.27 -32.66 35.96
CA ILE A 14 -4.57 -33.36 35.92
C ILE A 14 -5.57 -32.55 35.10
N PHE A 15 -5.60 -31.25 35.25
CA PHE A 15 -6.44 -30.35 34.46
C PHE A 15 -6.11 -30.48 32.97
N TRP A 16 -4.84 -30.38 32.55
CA TRP A 16 -4.44 -30.45 31.14
C TRP A 16 -4.69 -31.83 30.53
N ARG A 17 -4.52 -32.90 31.27
CA ARG A 17 -4.92 -34.26 30.83
C ARG A 17 -6.44 -34.36 30.58
N ASN A 18 -7.22 -33.65 31.36
CA ASN A 18 -8.68 -33.57 31.14
C ASN A 18 -9.04 -32.70 29.94
N MET A 19 -8.32 -31.59 29.74
CA MET A 19 -8.46 -30.76 28.53
C MET A 19 -8.07 -31.57 27.27
N GLN A 20 -7.07 -32.44 27.36
CA GLN A 20 -6.71 -33.35 26.27
C GLN A 20 -7.89 -34.24 25.88
N ARG A 21 -8.65 -34.78 26.84
CA ARG A 21 -9.85 -35.64 26.55
C ARG A 21 -10.93 -34.84 25.82
N ILE A 22 -11.16 -33.58 26.23
CA ILE A 22 -12.11 -32.69 25.54
C ILE A 22 -11.63 -32.43 24.10
N ALA A 23 -10.35 -32.17 23.94
CA ALA A 23 -9.76 -31.96 22.62
C ALA A 23 -9.83 -33.22 21.72
N GLU A 24 -9.62 -34.42 22.29
CA GLU A 24 -9.80 -35.69 21.58
C GLU A 24 -11.24 -35.88 21.09
N ALA A 25 -12.23 -35.61 21.97
CA ALA A 25 -13.65 -35.70 21.61
C ALA A 25 -14.02 -34.73 20.48
N LEU A 26 -13.56 -33.47 20.58
CA LEU A 26 -13.79 -32.48 19.52
C LEU A 26 -13.07 -32.83 18.23
N SER A 27 -11.83 -33.32 18.29
CA SER A 27 -11.09 -33.75 17.11
C SER A 27 -11.84 -34.82 16.33
N LEU A 28 -12.42 -35.81 17.04
CA LEU A 28 -13.25 -36.86 16.42
C LEU A 28 -14.52 -36.29 15.76
N CYS A 29 -15.17 -35.28 16.38
CA CYS A 29 -16.29 -34.58 15.78
C CYS A 29 -15.88 -33.84 14.52
N HIS A 30 -14.79 -33.08 14.59
CA HIS A 30 -14.28 -32.30 13.47
C HIS A 30 -13.84 -33.18 12.30
N ASP A 31 -13.19 -34.31 12.57
CA ASP A 31 -12.80 -35.30 11.55
C ASP A 31 -14.03 -35.92 10.84
N ALA A 32 -15.17 -35.98 11.53
CA ALA A 32 -16.46 -36.43 10.99
C ALA A 32 -17.26 -35.27 10.34
N GLY A 33 -16.70 -34.07 10.23
CA GLY A 33 -17.40 -32.89 9.70
C GLY A 33 -18.45 -32.32 10.63
N ILE A 34 -18.38 -32.61 11.94
CA ILE A 34 -19.36 -32.16 12.94
C ILE A 34 -18.76 -30.99 13.73
N VAL A 35 -19.42 -29.83 13.73
CA VAL A 35 -19.13 -28.70 14.60
C VAL A 35 -19.99 -28.83 15.86
N HIS A 36 -19.37 -28.76 17.02
CA HIS A 36 -20.10 -28.90 18.30
C HIS A 36 -21.00 -27.68 18.58
N GLY A 37 -20.50 -26.46 18.36
CA GLY A 37 -21.25 -25.22 18.41
C GLY A 37 -21.67 -24.71 19.80
N ALA A 38 -21.42 -25.47 20.86
CA ALA A 38 -21.87 -25.11 22.21
C ALA A 38 -20.92 -25.61 23.31
N VAL A 39 -19.61 -25.52 23.13
CA VAL A 39 -18.62 -25.92 24.15
C VAL A 39 -18.60 -24.89 25.28
N ASN A 40 -19.03 -25.27 26.46
CA ASN A 40 -19.07 -24.40 27.65
C ASN A 40 -19.08 -25.21 28.95
N LEU A 41 -19.13 -24.55 30.11
CA LEU A 41 -19.13 -25.20 31.42
C LEU A 41 -20.35 -26.12 31.67
N HIS A 42 -21.43 -25.93 30.94
CA HIS A 42 -22.63 -26.79 31.09
C HIS A 42 -22.59 -28.01 30.20
N THR A 43 -21.69 -28.02 29.19
CA THR A 43 -21.51 -29.15 28.29
C THR A 43 -20.26 -29.98 28.62
N ILE A 44 -19.43 -29.52 29.57
CA ILE A 44 -18.31 -30.27 30.12
C ILE A 44 -18.70 -30.88 31.45
N PHE A 45 -18.78 -32.21 31.50
CA PHE A 45 -19.21 -32.97 32.71
C PHE A 45 -18.00 -33.61 33.38
N SER A 46 -18.05 -33.75 34.70
CA SER A 46 -17.10 -34.54 35.48
C SER A 46 -17.84 -35.40 36.46
N HIS A 47 -17.44 -36.64 36.62
CA HIS A 47 -18.08 -37.63 37.49
C HIS A 47 -17.57 -37.50 38.92
N ASN A 48 -16.37 -36.96 39.13
CA ASN A 48 -15.76 -36.89 40.47
C ASN A 48 -14.97 -35.57 40.60
N ASP A 49 -15.15 -34.87 41.70
CA ASP A 49 -14.44 -33.62 41.98
C ASP A 49 -13.01 -33.82 42.48
N ASP A 50 -12.69 -34.95 43.09
CA ASP A 50 -11.35 -35.23 43.64
C ASP A 50 -10.42 -35.79 42.59
N VAL A 51 -10.91 -36.59 41.64
CA VAL A 51 -10.21 -37.08 40.46
C VAL A 51 -11.05 -36.83 39.22
N PRO A 52 -11.07 -35.60 38.73
CA PRO A 52 -11.94 -35.24 37.62
C PRO A 52 -11.62 -35.99 36.34
N ASP A 53 -12.65 -36.44 35.64
CA ASP A 53 -12.61 -37.03 34.30
C ASP A 53 -13.56 -36.22 33.40
N TYR A 54 -13.05 -35.21 32.74
CA TYR A 54 -13.88 -34.37 31.87
C TYR A 54 -14.38 -35.14 30.65
N ARG A 55 -15.67 -34.96 30.38
CA ARG A 55 -16.40 -35.51 29.23
C ARG A 55 -17.15 -34.40 28.54
N LEU A 56 -17.11 -34.38 27.21
CA LEU A 56 -17.90 -33.47 26.40
C LEU A 56 -19.29 -34.07 26.17
N GLY A 57 -20.31 -33.28 26.37
CA GLY A 57 -21.74 -33.59 26.09
C GLY A 57 -22.34 -32.37 25.41
N GLY A 58 -23.67 -32.33 25.24
CA GLY A 58 -24.34 -31.21 24.55
C GLY A 58 -24.37 -31.37 23.04
N TYR A 59 -24.32 -32.60 22.56
CA TYR A 59 -24.30 -32.91 21.12
C TYR A 59 -25.60 -32.57 20.39
N GLU A 60 -26.68 -32.25 21.12
CA GLU A 60 -27.94 -31.78 20.56
C GLU A 60 -27.82 -30.45 19.83
N SER A 61 -26.72 -29.69 20.06
CA SER A 61 -26.42 -28.43 19.39
C SER A 61 -25.47 -28.60 18.19
N CYS A 62 -25.03 -29.81 17.89
CA CYS A 62 -24.06 -30.08 16.84
C CYS A 62 -24.61 -29.86 15.42
N VAL A 63 -23.79 -29.32 14.55
CA VAL A 63 -24.11 -29.10 13.15
C VAL A 63 -23.17 -29.95 12.29
N GLN A 64 -23.75 -30.85 11.50
CA GLN A 64 -22.98 -31.61 10.51
C GLN A 64 -22.80 -30.78 9.24
N ILE A 65 -21.56 -30.63 8.80
CA ILE A 65 -21.20 -29.94 7.56
C ILE A 65 -21.11 -30.98 6.46
N ALA A 66 -22.07 -30.97 5.51
CA ALA A 66 -22.06 -31.88 4.38
C ALA A 66 -21.12 -31.37 3.27
N GLU A 67 -20.37 -32.27 2.65
CA GLU A 67 -19.38 -31.91 1.62
C GLU A 67 -20.01 -31.57 0.26
N SER A 68 -21.20 -32.06 -0.08
CA SER A 68 -21.67 -32.15 -1.46
C SER A 68 -22.64 -31.08 -1.94
N ASP A 69 -23.25 -30.26 -1.06
CA ASP A 69 -24.43 -29.46 -1.44
C ASP A 69 -24.31 -27.95 -1.15
N PHE A 70 -23.09 -27.42 -1.13
CA PHE A 70 -22.92 -26.00 -0.83
C PHE A 70 -22.83 -25.13 -2.07
N ASP A 71 -23.84 -24.29 -2.31
CA ASP A 71 -23.72 -23.08 -3.11
C ASP A 71 -22.58 -22.20 -2.60
N VAL A 72 -21.94 -21.46 -3.53
CA VAL A 72 -20.81 -20.57 -3.24
C VAL A 72 -21.09 -19.63 -2.05
N GLY A 73 -22.34 -19.17 -1.86
CA GLY A 73 -22.76 -18.37 -0.71
C GLY A 73 -22.69 -19.13 0.63
N ARG A 74 -22.81 -20.47 0.62
CA ARG A 74 -22.69 -21.31 1.82
C ARG A 74 -21.23 -21.66 2.14
N GLU A 75 -20.34 -21.66 1.18
CA GLU A 75 -18.90 -21.82 1.42
C GLU A 75 -18.32 -20.63 2.19
N GLY A 76 -18.80 -19.40 1.96
CA GLY A 76 -18.47 -18.25 2.78
C GLY A 76 -18.83 -18.43 4.25
N LEU A 77 -19.93 -19.14 4.56
CA LEU A 77 -20.36 -19.47 5.93
C LEU A 77 -19.46 -20.51 6.62
N ARG A 78 -18.77 -21.40 5.88
CA ARG A 78 -17.80 -22.36 6.46
C ARG A 78 -16.63 -21.66 7.15
N ASN A 79 -16.26 -20.46 6.69
CA ASN A 79 -15.18 -19.66 7.25
C ASN A 79 -15.67 -18.64 8.29
N THR A 80 -16.97 -18.64 8.62
CA THR A 80 -17.52 -17.70 9.60
C THR A 80 -17.20 -18.16 11.02
N ASN A 81 -16.77 -17.22 11.88
CA ASN A 81 -16.57 -17.45 13.31
C ASN A 81 -17.88 -17.80 14.08
N ILE A 82 -19.01 -17.90 13.41
CA ILE A 82 -20.34 -18.07 14.02
C ILE A 82 -20.65 -19.53 14.26
N VAL A 83 -20.34 -20.43 13.32
CA VAL A 83 -20.42 -21.87 13.48
C VAL A 83 -19.25 -22.49 12.73
N SER A 84 -18.17 -22.81 13.42
CA SER A 84 -16.96 -23.32 12.78
C SER A 84 -16.17 -24.18 13.75
N PHE A 85 -15.37 -25.10 13.25
CA PHE A 85 -14.40 -25.86 14.03
C PHE A 85 -13.49 -24.97 14.88
N ARG A 86 -13.17 -23.78 14.37
CA ARG A 86 -12.37 -22.79 15.07
C ARG A 86 -13.10 -22.22 16.28
N GLN A 87 -14.41 -21.94 16.17
CA GLN A 87 -15.21 -21.42 17.29
C GLN A 87 -15.26 -22.42 18.45
N ASP A 88 -15.34 -23.70 18.15
CA ASP A 88 -15.27 -24.74 19.18
C ASP A 88 -13.97 -24.67 19.99
N TRP A 89 -12.82 -24.43 19.34
CA TRP A 89 -11.55 -24.23 20.04
C TRP A 89 -11.53 -22.96 20.88
N VAL A 90 -12.12 -21.85 20.39
CA VAL A 90 -12.28 -20.61 21.17
C VAL A 90 -13.10 -20.90 22.44
N ASP A 91 -14.17 -21.65 22.30
CA ASP A 91 -15.06 -21.96 23.41
C ASP A 91 -14.42 -22.94 24.41
N VAL A 92 -13.59 -23.89 23.93
CA VAL A 92 -12.72 -24.69 24.81
C VAL A 92 -11.77 -23.78 25.60
N GLY A 93 -11.14 -22.79 24.93
CA GLY A 93 -10.28 -21.84 25.62
C GLY A 93 -10.99 -20.99 26.67
N LYS A 94 -12.21 -20.53 26.38
CA LYS A 94 -13.06 -19.83 27.35
C LYS A 94 -13.44 -20.74 28.55
N ALA A 95 -13.85 -21.96 28.28
CA ALA A 95 -14.17 -22.93 29.31
C ALA A 95 -12.95 -23.24 30.19
N ALA A 96 -11.78 -23.46 29.57
CA ALA A 96 -10.52 -23.70 30.26
C ALA A 96 -10.15 -22.55 31.21
N ARG A 97 -10.25 -21.29 30.73
CA ARG A 97 -10.01 -20.10 31.54
C ARG A 97 -11.00 -19.99 32.72
N SER A 98 -12.24 -20.31 32.48
CA SER A 98 -13.28 -20.29 33.54
C SER A 98 -13.00 -21.35 34.59
N ILE A 99 -12.63 -22.58 34.21
CA ILE A 99 -12.28 -23.66 35.14
C ILE A 99 -11.08 -23.26 36.01
N LEU A 100 -10.06 -22.62 35.38
CA LEU A 100 -8.87 -22.12 36.06
C LEU A 100 -9.15 -20.88 36.94
N GLY A 101 -10.37 -20.35 36.92
CA GLY A 101 -10.75 -19.16 37.69
C GLY A 101 -9.95 -17.90 37.24
N MET A 102 -9.56 -17.81 35.99
CA MET A 102 -8.78 -16.68 35.44
C MET A 102 -9.59 -15.39 35.57
N GLY A 103 -9.02 -14.37 36.20
CA GLY A 103 -9.70 -13.11 36.55
C GLY A 103 -10.19 -13.01 38.00
N GLY A 104 -10.11 -14.07 38.80
CA GLY A 104 -10.40 -14.07 40.24
C GLY A 104 -9.14 -13.91 41.08
N THR A 105 -9.29 -13.52 42.34
CA THR A 105 -8.17 -13.35 43.31
C THR A 105 -7.47 -14.67 43.66
N THR A 106 -8.07 -15.80 43.33
CA THR A 106 -7.57 -17.15 43.60
C THR A 106 -7.08 -17.90 42.35
N ALA A 107 -6.91 -17.20 41.23
CA ALA A 107 -6.43 -17.83 40.01
C ALA A 107 -5.00 -18.43 40.19
N PRO A 108 -4.73 -19.63 39.60
CA PRO A 108 -3.41 -20.23 39.66
C PRO A 108 -2.38 -19.38 38.92
N ILE A 109 -1.12 -19.55 39.31
CA ILE A 109 0.00 -19.01 38.57
C ILE A 109 0.39 -20.04 37.52
N LEU A 110 0.17 -19.66 36.23
CA LEU A 110 0.43 -20.54 35.11
C LEU A 110 1.90 -20.38 34.64
N SER A 111 2.44 -21.46 34.09
CA SER A 111 3.70 -21.39 33.36
C SER A 111 3.51 -20.72 31.99
N SER A 112 4.60 -20.35 31.34
CA SER A 112 4.59 -19.69 30.04
C SER A 112 3.88 -20.56 28.98
N ILE A 113 4.15 -21.85 28.98
CA ILE A 113 3.56 -22.79 28.00
C ILE A 113 2.05 -22.99 28.25
N GLU A 114 1.60 -23.04 29.49
CA GLU A 114 0.19 -23.09 29.85
C GLU A 114 -0.54 -21.84 29.35
N PHE A 115 0.07 -20.68 29.57
CA PHE A 115 -0.51 -19.41 29.16
C PHE A 115 -0.60 -19.31 27.63
N LYS A 116 0.47 -19.67 26.91
CA LYS A 116 0.52 -19.72 25.45
C LYS A 116 -0.59 -20.62 24.88
N MET A 117 -0.77 -21.80 25.45
CA MET A 117 -1.81 -22.72 25.02
C MET A 117 -3.22 -22.13 25.23
N LEU A 118 -3.49 -21.52 26.36
CA LEU A 118 -4.76 -20.84 26.63
C LEU A 118 -4.99 -19.64 25.71
N ASP A 119 -3.95 -18.90 25.37
CA ASP A 119 -4.04 -17.79 24.43
C ASP A 119 -4.31 -18.28 23.01
N ARG A 120 -3.65 -19.34 22.58
CA ARG A 120 -3.89 -19.97 21.26
C ARG A 120 -5.29 -20.59 21.15
N LEU A 121 -5.81 -21.18 22.21
CA LEU A 121 -7.20 -21.65 22.23
C LEU A 121 -8.19 -20.48 22.16
N ALA A 122 -7.93 -19.40 22.90
CA ALA A 122 -8.82 -18.24 22.91
C ALA A 122 -8.75 -17.43 21.60
N ASN A 123 -7.56 -17.40 20.96
CA ASN A 123 -7.26 -16.68 19.73
C ASN A 123 -6.56 -17.65 18.77
N PRO A 124 -7.27 -18.69 18.24
CA PRO A 124 -6.64 -19.64 17.33
C PRO A 124 -6.04 -18.90 16.13
N PRO A 125 -4.81 -19.27 15.70
CA PRO A 125 -4.20 -18.67 14.54
C PRO A 125 -5.08 -18.90 13.30
N VAL A 126 -5.30 -17.88 12.53
CA VAL A 126 -6.26 -17.91 11.40
C VAL A 126 -5.67 -18.65 10.20
N PHE A 127 -4.34 -18.66 10.09
CA PHE A 127 -3.59 -19.08 8.90
C PHE A 127 -2.64 -20.23 9.14
N GLN A 128 -2.53 -20.71 10.36
CA GLN A 128 -1.90 -22.00 10.65
C GLN A 128 -3.01 -23.01 10.83
N LEU A 129 -2.78 -24.22 10.34
CA LEU A 129 -3.67 -25.33 10.58
C LEU A 129 -3.80 -25.54 12.11
N PHE A 130 -4.90 -25.08 12.66
CA PHE A 130 -5.23 -25.22 14.08
C PHE A 130 -6.35 -26.24 14.22
N ASP A 131 -6.01 -27.48 13.87
CA ASP A 131 -6.87 -28.65 13.92
C ASP A 131 -6.73 -29.42 15.24
N GLY A 132 -7.52 -30.43 15.42
CA GLY A 132 -7.48 -31.29 16.61
C GLY A 132 -6.11 -31.90 16.85
N ARG A 133 -5.38 -32.30 15.79
CA ARG A 133 -4.03 -32.89 15.91
C ARG A 133 -3.02 -31.89 16.44
N THR A 134 -3.10 -30.66 15.97
CA THR A 134 -2.24 -29.56 16.44
C THR A 134 -2.51 -29.22 17.89
N VAL A 135 -3.79 -29.09 18.27
CA VAL A 135 -4.21 -28.83 19.65
C VAL A 135 -3.78 -29.95 20.59
N LEU A 136 -3.97 -31.21 20.22
CA LEU A 136 -3.55 -32.36 21.01
C LEU A 136 -2.05 -32.43 21.23
N ARG A 137 -1.25 -32.14 20.19
CA ARG A 137 0.22 -32.10 20.32
C ARG A 137 0.65 -31.01 21.28
N GLU A 138 0.10 -29.80 21.15
CA GLU A 138 0.44 -28.67 22.03
C GLU A 138 0.00 -28.89 23.47
N ILE A 139 -1.15 -29.50 23.73
CA ILE A 139 -1.56 -29.88 25.09
C ILE A 139 -0.60 -30.93 25.68
N LYS A 140 -0.13 -31.89 24.87
CA LYS A 140 0.87 -32.85 25.27
C LYS A 140 2.19 -32.19 25.65
N ASP A 141 2.64 -31.19 24.85
CA ASP A 141 3.86 -30.44 25.16
C ASP A 141 3.73 -29.68 26.50
N VAL A 142 2.53 -29.12 26.80
CA VAL A 142 2.25 -28.52 28.12
C VAL A 142 2.37 -29.53 29.26
N ILE A 143 1.80 -30.72 29.10
CA ILE A 143 1.86 -31.79 30.13
C ILE A 143 3.32 -32.23 30.35
N GLU A 144 4.08 -32.48 29.28
CA GLU A 144 5.49 -32.88 29.36
C GLU A 144 6.37 -31.79 30.00
N GLU A 145 6.13 -30.53 29.71
CA GLU A 145 6.87 -29.42 30.34
C GLU A 145 6.57 -29.29 31.85
N LEU A 146 5.33 -29.46 32.25
CA LEU A 146 4.96 -29.50 33.68
C LEU A 146 5.62 -30.69 34.44
N ASP A 147 5.98 -31.79 33.72
CA ASP A 147 6.72 -32.90 34.27
C ASP A 147 8.24 -32.58 34.41
N ARG A 148 8.80 -31.69 33.55
CA ARG A 148 10.24 -31.34 33.55
C ARG A 148 10.67 -30.33 34.59
N VAL A 149 9.77 -29.68 35.28
CA VAL A 149 10.08 -28.61 36.26
C VAL A 149 10.80 -29.22 37.48
N GLY A 150 12.11 -29.43 37.38
CA GLY A 150 12.93 -29.97 38.49
C GLY A 150 14.40 -30.23 38.22
N VAL A 151 14.93 -30.12 36.98
CA VAL A 151 16.34 -30.45 36.70
C VAL A 151 17.19 -29.20 36.51
N GLY A 152 18.21 -29.02 37.37
CA GLY A 152 19.06 -27.85 37.40
C GLY A 152 20.15 -27.82 36.31
N SER A 153 20.49 -26.59 35.83
CA SER A 153 21.58 -26.27 34.92
C SER A 153 22.74 -25.54 35.66
N GLU A 154 23.94 -25.62 35.10
CA GLU A 154 25.15 -24.95 35.65
C GLU A 154 25.11 -23.43 35.51
N GLY A 155 25.02 -22.74 36.64
CA GLY A 155 25.06 -21.28 36.74
C GLY A 155 23.70 -20.59 36.59
N GLU A 156 23.62 -19.36 37.16
CA GLU A 156 22.38 -18.58 37.16
C GLU A 156 22.68 -17.12 36.80
N LEU A 157 21.85 -16.60 35.87
CA LEU A 157 21.78 -15.18 35.53
C LEU A 157 20.64 -14.54 36.34
N VAL A 158 20.79 -13.26 36.72
CA VAL A 158 19.79 -12.58 37.55
C VAL A 158 19.28 -11.33 36.85
N LEU A 159 17.96 -11.18 36.79
CA LEU A 159 17.25 -10.01 36.27
C LEU A 159 16.41 -9.34 37.36
N TYR A 160 16.15 -8.08 37.21
CA TYR A 160 15.08 -7.38 37.92
C TYR A 160 14.41 -6.33 37.04
N PRO A 161 13.10 -6.08 37.16
CA PRO A 161 12.41 -5.09 36.35
C PRO A 161 12.67 -3.66 36.85
N SER A 162 12.76 -2.70 35.96
CA SER A 162 12.65 -1.29 36.26
C SER A 162 11.26 -0.98 36.85
N ARG A 163 11.13 0.15 37.57
CA ARG A 163 9.86 0.54 38.19
C ARG A 163 8.74 0.68 37.15
N GLN A 164 9.02 1.21 35.97
CA GLN A 164 8.05 1.36 34.90
C GLN A 164 7.61 -0.01 34.37
N VAL A 165 8.55 -0.90 34.08
CA VAL A 165 8.27 -2.26 33.58
C VAL A 165 7.39 -3.02 34.58
N MET A 166 7.68 -2.87 35.88
CA MET A 166 6.91 -3.52 36.92
C MET A 166 5.46 -3.01 37.02
N LEU A 167 5.22 -1.73 36.76
CA LEU A 167 3.91 -1.10 36.92
C LEU A 167 3.05 -1.16 35.63
N SER A 168 3.66 -1.22 34.45
CA SER A 168 2.93 -1.15 33.17
C SER A 168 3.18 -2.36 32.27
N ASP A 169 4.44 -2.66 31.99
CA ASP A 169 4.78 -3.58 30.89
C ASP A 169 4.48 -5.03 31.28
N LEU A 170 4.98 -5.50 32.42
CA LEU A 170 4.73 -6.87 32.87
C LEU A 170 3.23 -7.18 33.09
N PRO A 171 2.42 -6.32 33.73
CA PRO A 171 0.99 -6.54 33.79
C PRO A 171 0.31 -6.64 32.42
N SER A 172 0.79 -5.87 31.43
CA SER A 172 0.23 -5.92 30.07
C SER A 172 0.45 -7.26 29.38
N LEU A 173 1.53 -7.99 29.72
CA LEU A 173 1.80 -9.33 29.18
C LEU A 173 0.69 -10.34 29.54
N THR A 174 0.09 -10.18 30.71
CA THR A 174 -0.96 -11.09 31.21
C THR A 174 -2.33 -10.88 30.56
N SER A 175 -2.44 -9.95 29.60
CA SER A 175 -3.71 -9.61 28.93
C SER A 175 -4.84 -9.24 29.91
N GLY A 176 -4.50 -8.67 31.07
CA GLY A 176 -5.48 -8.32 32.11
C GLY A 176 -5.97 -9.50 32.96
N THR A 177 -5.40 -10.70 32.80
CA THR A 177 -5.74 -11.87 33.62
C THR A 177 -5.20 -11.78 35.03
N ILE A 178 -4.10 -11.05 35.24
CA ILE A 178 -3.54 -10.74 36.54
C ILE A 178 -3.59 -9.21 36.75
N PRO A 179 -4.31 -8.74 37.79
CA PRO A 179 -4.36 -7.31 38.10
C PRO A 179 -2.96 -6.73 38.39
N ALA A 180 -2.70 -5.51 37.94
CA ALA A 180 -1.41 -4.84 38.18
C ALA A 180 -1.10 -4.63 39.67
N SER A 181 -2.13 -4.63 40.55
CA SER A 181 -2.00 -4.58 42.02
C SER A 181 -1.39 -5.84 42.61
N GLU A 182 -1.42 -6.97 41.90
CA GLU A 182 -0.86 -8.26 42.33
C GLU A 182 0.58 -8.44 41.83
N ALA A 183 1.46 -7.54 42.23
CA ALA A 183 2.84 -7.45 41.73
C ALA A 183 3.63 -8.76 41.84
N GLU A 184 3.41 -9.54 42.88
CA GLU A 184 4.11 -10.81 43.13
C GLU A 184 3.69 -11.89 42.13
N ARG A 185 2.41 -11.91 41.75
CA ARG A 185 1.87 -12.83 40.71
C ARG A 185 2.33 -12.44 39.31
N VAL A 186 2.37 -11.14 39.03
CA VAL A 186 2.90 -10.63 37.76
C VAL A 186 4.38 -10.99 37.59
N LEU A 187 5.18 -10.81 38.66
CA LEU A 187 6.60 -11.20 38.65
C LEU A 187 6.79 -12.70 38.45
N ARG A 188 5.95 -13.51 39.08
CA ARG A 188 6.04 -14.96 38.97
C ARG A 188 5.66 -15.43 37.58
N PHE A 189 4.68 -14.80 36.94
CA PHE A 189 4.33 -15.05 35.55
C PHE A 189 5.51 -14.77 34.61
N ALA A 190 6.19 -13.62 34.77
CA ALA A 190 7.36 -13.27 33.97
C ALA A 190 8.58 -14.18 34.29
N ALA A 191 8.74 -14.59 35.54
CA ALA A 191 9.78 -15.54 35.95
C ALA A 191 9.58 -16.91 35.29
N ASP A 192 8.35 -17.39 35.27
CA ASP A 192 7.99 -18.67 34.62
C ASP A 192 8.23 -18.61 33.09
N ASP A 193 7.92 -17.47 32.44
CA ASP A 193 8.22 -17.25 31.03
C ASP A 193 9.73 -17.27 30.74
N LEU A 194 10.54 -16.64 31.58
CA LEU A 194 12.01 -16.63 31.47
C LEU A 194 12.67 -17.99 31.85
N LEU A 195 11.94 -18.88 32.47
CA LEU A 195 12.37 -20.28 32.73
C LEU A 195 11.93 -21.25 31.65
N GLY A 196 11.21 -20.79 30.62
CA GLY A 196 10.77 -21.59 29.50
C GLY A 196 11.93 -22.25 28.74
N PRO A 197 11.65 -23.31 27.94
CA PRO A 197 12.66 -24.14 27.31
C PRO A 197 13.51 -23.43 26.26
N GLU A 198 13.05 -22.32 25.71
CA GLU A 198 13.71 -21.60 24.63
C GLU A 198 13.79 -20.09 24.89
N VAL A 199 14.65 -19.69 25.84
CA VAL A 199 15.00 -18.25 25.96
C VAL A 199 16.14 -17.93 25.02
N ARG A 200 15.88 -17.06 24.06
CA ARG A 200 16.86 -16.63 23.06
C ARG A 200 17.29 -15.19 23.29
N ALA A 201 18.58 -14.92 23.16
CA ALA A 201 19.17 -13.61 23.33
C ALA A 201 19.67 -13.04 22.01
N VAL A 202 19.34 -11.77 21.77
CA VAL A 202 19.86 -10.97 20.67
C VAL A 202 20.57 -9.76 21.25
N PRO A 203 21.90 -9.67 21.12
CA PRO A 203 22.63 -8.46 21.45
C PRO A 203 22.16 -7.28 20.59
N MET A 204 22.02 -6.13 21.19
CA MET A 204 21.63 -4.89 20.53
C MET A 204 22.83 -3.92 20.43
N SER A 205 22.85 -3.07 19.43
CA SER A 205 23.87 -2.03 19.21
C SER A 205 23.97 -1.04 20.39
N SER A 206 22.89 -0.85 21.12
CA SER A 206 22.87 -0.02 22.34
C SER A 206 23.61 -0.62 23.54
N GLY A 207 24.21 -1.82 23.39
CA GLY A 207 24.77 -2.60 24.50
C GLY A 207 23.71 -3.28 25.37
N SER A 208 22.44 -3.18 25.04
CA SER A 208 21.34 -3.93 25.65
C SER A 208 21.19 -5.30 24.99
N ILE A 209 20.36 -6.15 25.59
CA ILE A 209 20.07 -7.48 25.07
C ILE A 209 18.55 -7.60 24.93
N ARG A 210 18.08 -8.08 23.80
CA ARG A 210 16.70 -8.48 23.61
C ARG A 210 16.57 -9.98 23.91
N LEU A 211 15.81 -10.31 24.95
CA LEU A 211 15.45 -11.68 25.24
C LEU A 211 14.10 -11.98 24.59
N VAL A 212 14.04 -13.05 23.83
CA VAL A 212 12.81 -13.54 23.19
C VAL A 212 12.45 -14.88 23.81
N THR A 213 11.25 -14.94 24.36
CA THR A 213 10.65 -16.14 24.94
C THR A 213 9.46 -16.59 24.10
N ASP A 214 8.73 -17.58 24.55
CA ASP A 214 7.50 -18.01 23.87
C ASP A 214 6.35 -17.00 23.94
N ILE A 215 6.28 -16.21 25.02
CA ILE A 215 5.16 -15.28 25.28
C ILE A 215 5.59 -13.83 25.03
N ALA A 216 6.81 -13.46 25.41
CA ALA A 216 7.22 -12.07 25.52
C ALA A 216 8.58 -11.80 24.91
N THR A 217 8.83 -10.50 24.74
CA THR A 217 10.15 -9.95 24.40
C THR A 217 10.55 -8.98 25.53
N TYR A 218 11.74 -9.16 26.11
CA TYR A 218 12.27 -8.34 27.17
C TYR A 218 13.51 -7.61 26.69
N ILE A 219 13.63 -6.33 26.99
CA ILE A 219 14.86 -5.57 26.75
C ILE A 219 15.64 -5.50 28.08
N VAL A 220 16.82 -6.07 28.05
CA VAL A 220 17.69 -6.17 29.21
C VAL A 220 18.90 -5.27 29.03
N ARG A 221 19.15 -4.39 30.00
CA ARG A 221 20.38 -3.62 30.11
C ARG A 221 21.31 -4.35 31.07
N PRO A 222 22.50 -4.79 30.62
CA PRO A 222 23.51 -5.34 31.48
C PRO A 222 23.93 -4.37 32.63
N GLU A 223 24.13 -4.91 33.83
CA GLU A 223 24.80 -4.27 34.93
C GLU A 223 26.10 -5.03 35.25
N GLU A 224 26.67 -4.87 36.41
CA GLU A 224 27.88 -5.57 36.78
C GLU A 224 27.68 -7.10 36.93
N GLY A 225 28.48 -7.87 36.21
CA GLY A 225 28.56 -9.32 36.30
C GLY A 225 27.31 -10.01 35.75
N ARG A 226 26.54 -10.65 36.62
CA ARG A 226 25.36 -11.47 36.28
C ARG A 226 24.02 -10.77 36.36
N ILE A 227 24.03 -9.52 36.75
CA ILE A 227 22.84 -8.73 37.02
C ILE A 227 22.48 -7.93 35.76
N GLY A 228 21.22 -7.98 35.39
CA GLY A 228 20.64 -7.16 34.31
C GLY A 228 19.32 -6.52 34.74
N THR A 229 19.01 -5.35 34.20
CA THR A 229 17.75 -4.65 34.42
C THR A 229 16.87 -4.81 33.23
N ILE A 230 15.63 -5.29 33.41
CA ILE A 230 14.61 -5.25 32.37
C ILE A 230 14.12 -3.81 32.24
N THR A 231 14.35 -3.20 31.07
CA THR A 231 14.00 -1.80 30.79
C THR A 231 12.71 -1.64 30.01
N ALA A 232 12.28 -2.71 29.28
CA ALA A 232 10.99 -2.79 28.60
C ALA A 232 10.58 -4.26 28.49
N ALA A 233 9.26 -4.51 28.42
CA ALA A 233 8.69 -5.81 28.12
C ALA A 233 7.43 -5.66 27.24
N SER A 234 7.29 -6.51 26.24
CA SER A 234 6.15 -6.53 25.34
C SER A 234 5.77 -7.95 24.99
N LYS A 235 4.52 -8.18 24.55
CA LYS A 235 4.11 -9.48 24.03
C LYS A 235 4.92 -9.82 22.80
N ARG A 236 5.30 -11.09 22.68
CA ARG A 236 5.90 -11.61 21.46
C ARG A 236 4.94 -11.41 20.29
N ARG A 237 5.44 -10.89 19.18
CA ARG A 237 4.74 -10.84 17.89
C ARG A 237 5.11 -12.10 17.10
N SER A 238 4.24 -12.53 16.18
CA SER A 238 4.48 -13.69 15.31
C SER A 238 5.77 -13.58 14.49
N ASP A 239 6.22 -12.34 14.27
CA ASP A 239 7.40 -11.99 13.46
C ASP A 239 8.71 -11.97 14.27
N ASP A 240 8.67 -12.15 15.59
CA ASP A 240 9.85 -12.27 16.46
C ASP A 240 10.61 -13.62 16.26
N ARG A 241 10.59 -14.18 15.05
CA ARG A 241 11.51 -15.24 14.66
C ARG A 241 12.90 -14.65 14.48
N VAL A 242 13.70 -14.80 15.48
CA VAL A 242 15.04 -14.23 15.49
C VAL A 242 16.00 -15.28 14.95
N ALA A 243 16.35 -15.16 13.68
CA ALA A 243 17.33 -16.05 13.04
C ALA A 243 18.71 -15.98 13.74
N ASP A 244 19.04 -14.85 14.39
CA ASP A 244 20.32 -14.53 14.99
C ASP A 244 20.37 -14.67 16.50
N ALA A 245 19.29 -15.15 17.11
CA ALA A 245 19.24 -15.35 18.53
C ALA A 245 20.01 -16.61 18.93
N PHE A 246 20.86 -16.50 19.90
CA PHE A 246 21.47 -17.68 20.52
C PHE A 246 20.70 -18.06 21.78
N GLU A 247 20.61 -19.35 22.02
CA GLU A 247 19.91 -19.93 23.15
C GLU A 247 20.67 -19.66 24.46
N ILE A 248 19.95 -19.18 25.49
CA ILE A 248 20.50 -19.09 26.85
C ILE A 248 20.24 -20.41 27.57
N LYS A 249 21.29 -21.18 27.79
CA LYS A 249 21.20 -22.45 28.53
C LYS A 249 21.24 -22.28 30.05
N GLN A 250 21.56 -21.08 30.52
CA GLN A 250 21.67 -20.76 31.94
C GLN A 250 20.28 -20.41 32.49
N ARG A 251 20.03 -20.82 33.73
CA ARG A 251 18.81 -20.44 34.43
C ARG A 251 18.77 -18.93 34.66
N ILE A 252 17.65 -18.31 34.34
CA ILE A 252 17.40 -16.89 34.60
C ILE A 252 16.51 -16.75 35.83
N HIS A 253 17.00 -16.05 36.85
CA HIS A 253 16.24 -15.73 38.05
C HIS A 253 15.74 -14.28 37.99
N LEU A 254 14.41 -14.09 38.14
CA LEU A 254 13.82 -12.77 38.20
C LEU A 254 13.60 -12.33 39.66
N ALA A 255 14.37 -11.34 40.11
CA ALA A 255 14.20 -10.73 41.43
C ALA A 255 13.19 -9.55 41.39
N SER A 256 12.55 -9.25 42.50
CA SER A 256 11.55 -8.17 42.57
C SER A 256 12.16 -6.76 42.47
N ASN A 257 13.42 -6.61 42.84
CA ASN A 257 14.13 -5.33 42.83
C ASN A 257 15.66 -5.54 42.83
N ARG A 258 16.42 -4.44 42.69
CA ARG A 258 17.86 -4.45 42.62
C ARG A 258 18.54 -5.09 43.83
N VAL A 259 18.02 -4.85 45.05
CA VAL A 259 18.61 -5.40 46.27
C VAL A 259 18.47 -6.91 46.30
N GLY A 260 17.29 -7.42 45.97
CA GLY A 260 17.04 -8.86 45.85
C GLY A 260 17.89 -9.52 44.76
N ALA A 261 18.11 -8.83 43.65
CA ALA A 261 18.99 -9.28 42.57
C ALA A 261 20.45 -9.39 43.04
N GLN A 262 20.94 -8.40 43.77
CA GLN A 262 22.29 -8.38 44.33
C GLN A 262 22.51 -9.50 45.36
N GLU A 263 21.55 -9.71 46.26
CA GLU A 263 21.58 -10.80 47.24
C GLU A 263 21.58 -12.18 46.54
N ARG A 264 20.76 -12.33 45.51
CA ARG A 264 20.68 -13.58 44.74
C ARG A 264 21.98 -13.86 44.01
N ALA A 265 22.55 -12.86 43.34
CA ALA A 265 23.80 -12.97 42.62
C ALA A 265 24.99 -13.35 43.52
N LYS A 266 24.97 -12.95 44.79
CA LYS A 266 25.98 -13.34 45.77
C LYS A 266 25.84 -14.80 46.21
N ARG A 267 24.66 -15.37 46.20
CA ARG A 267 24.35 -16.74 46.67
C ARG A 267 24.44 -17.80 45.56
N SER A 268 24.24 -17.39 44.28
CA SER A 268 24.24 -18.31 43.15
C SER A 268 25.67 -18.66 42.72
N GLY A 269 25.87 -19.92 42.29
CA GLY A 269 27.18 -20.42 41.80
C GLY A 269 27.73 -19.61 40.62
N LEU A 270 28.94 -19.90 40.18
CA LEU A 270 29.59 -19.23 39.05
C LEU A 270 28.82 -19.47 37.75
N ALA A 271 28.33 -18.41 37.09
CA ALA A 271 27.79 -18.48 35.74
C ALA A 271 28.93 -18.56 34.72
N ALA A 272 28.79 -19.36 33.69
CA ALA A 272 29.81 -19.48 32.67
C ALA A 272 29.91 -18.20 31.81
N ILE A 273 28.82 -17.41 31.69
CA ILE A 273 28.75 -16.18 30.91
C ILE A 273 27.89 -15.15 31.66
N GLY A 274 28.35 -13.89 31.75
CA GLY A 274 27.57 -12.78 32.30
C GLY A 274 26.79 -12.00 31.24
N TRP A 275 25.86 -11.10 31.67
CA TRP A 275 25.05 -10.29 30.74
C TRP A 275 25.91 -9.39 29.84
N ALA A 276 27.01 -8.84 30.35
CA ALA A 276 27.95 -8.01 29.57
C ALA A 276 28.63 -8.82 28.44
N GLU A 277 28.97 -10.09 28.71
CA GLU A 277 29.53 -10.98 27.69
C GLU A 277 28.49 -11.39 26.63
N ILE A 278 27.23 -11.58 27.05
CA ILE A 278 26.11 -11.83 26.14
C ILE A 278 25.89 -10.62 25.24
N ALA A 279 25.89 -9.41 25.78
CA ALA A 279 25.75 -8.16 25.01
C ALA A 279 26.93 -7.93 24.04
N SER A 280 28.12 -8.40 24.37
CA SER A 280 29.33 -8.24 23.54
C SER A 280 29.49 -9.31 22.46
N LYS A 281 28.68 -10.39 22.51
CA LYS A 281 28.70 -11.39 21.45
C LYS A 281 28.23 -10.74 20.14
N LYS A 282 29.19 -10.60 19.22
CA LYS A 282 28.83 -10.15 17.86
C LYS A 282 27.98 -11.25 17.21
N THR A 283 26.78 -10.92 16.86
CA THR A 283 25.94 -11.70 15.96
C THR A 283 26.53 -11.58 14.55
N ALA A 284 27.69 -12.19 14.32
CA ALA A 284 28.45 -12.00 13.10
C ALA A 284 27.94 -12.82 11.92
N ALA A 285 27.00 -13.74 12.13
CA ALA A 285 26.60 -14.68 11.09
C ALA A 285 25.24 -14.36 10.42
N GLY A 286 24.29 -13.80 11.13
CA GLY A 286 22.90 -13.75 10.63
C GLY A 286 22.56 -12.57 9.75
N MET A 287 23.23 -11.42 9.90
CA MET A 287 22.91 -10.24 9.09
C MET A 287 23.52 -10.28 7.67
N ARG A 288 24.53 -11.16 7.44
CA ARG A 288 25.11 -11.32 6.09
C ARG A 288 24.27 -12.21 5.16
N ASP A 289 23.29 -12.93 5.68
CA ASP A 289 22.44 -13.85 4.90
C ASP A 289 21.13 -13.20 4.41
N ASP A 290 20.80 -11.99 4.87
CA ASP A 290 19.63 -11.27 4.38
C ASP A 290 19.85 -10.85 2.92
N PRO A 291 18.85 -11.03 2.05
CA PRO A 291 18.97 -10.62 0.65
C PRO A 291 19.25 -9.12 0.54
N PRO A 292 20.18 -8.68 -0.33
CA PRO A 292 20.45 -7.25 -0.55
C PRO A 292 19.20 -6.44 -0.88
N SER A 293 18.20 -7.06 -1.50
CA SER A 293 16.91 -6.44 -1.81
C SER A 293 16.11 -6.03 -0.56
N TRP A 294 16.25 -6.74 0.55
CA TRP A 294 15.65 -6.34 1.81
C TRP A 294 16.25 -5.04 2.36
N TYR A 295 17.57 -4.94 2.38
CA TYR A 295 18.27 -3.69 2.73
C TYR A 295 17.93 -2.55 1.77
N ALA A 296 17.79 -2.85 0.48
CA ALA A 296 17.45 -1.87 -0.54
C ALA A 296 16.04 -1.29 -0.33
N LEU A 297 15.06 -2.10 0.08
CA LEU A 297 13.72 -1.63 0.42
C LEU A 297 13.72 -0.72 1.66
N ILE A 298 14.52 -1.05 2.68
CA ILE A 298 14.69 -0.19 3.86
C ILE A 298 15.32 1.14 3.46
N LEU A 299 16.38 1.09 2.65
CA LEU A 299 17.07 2.28 2.17
C LEU A 299 16.14 3.18 1.33
N LEU A 300 15.31 2.58 0.49
CA LEU A 300 14.31 3.27 -0.32
C LEU A 300 13.32 4.04 0.54
N GLU A 301 12.78 3.42 1.61
CA GLU A 301 11.89 4.11 2.56
C GLU A 301 12.62 5.21 3.34
N ALA A 302 13.84 4.94 3.78
CA ALA A 302 14.65 5.92 4.49
C ALA A 302 14.93 7.17 3.62
N TYR A 303 15.24 6.97 2.34
CA TYR A 303 15.48 8.07 1.41
C TYR A 303 14.19 8.75 0.94
N SER A 304 13.08 8.01 0.85
CA SER A 304 11.75 8.59 0.63
C SER A 304 11.40 9.57 1.76
N LEU A 305 11.63 9.16 3.01
CA LEU A 305 11.44 10.03 4.18
C LEU A 305 12.37 11.24 4.16
N LEU A 306 13.65 11.04 3.82
CA LEU A 306 14.60 12.13 3.67
C LEU A 306 14.15 13.13 2.61
N ARG A 307 13.57 12.67 1.50
CA ARG A 307 13.00 13.51 0.44
C ARG A 307 11.83 14.34 0.95
N GLN A 308 10.95 13.77 1.79
CA GLN A 308 9.80 14.48 2.37
C GLN A 308 10.23 15.69 3.22
N GLN A 309 11.40 15.65 3.83
CA GLN A 309 11.93 16.81 4.55
C GLN A 309 12.14 18.04 3.65
N PHE A 310 12.37 17.83 2.35
CA PHE A 310 12.54 18.93 1.41
C PHE A 310 11.24 19.69 1.11
N HIS A 311 10.07 19.15 1.50
CA HIS A 311 8.77 19.83 1.42
C HIS A 311 8.41 20.63 2.69
N ILE A 312 9.35 20.78 3.63
CA ILE A 312 9.18 21.57 4.85
C ILE A 312 9.97 22.86 4.70
N TYR A 313 9.28 23.97 4.69
CA TYR A 313 9.83 25.28 4.39
C TYR A 313 9.87 26.18 5.63
N PRO A 314 11.07 26.67 6.05
CA PRO A 314 11.18 27.62 7.13
C PRO A 314 10.60 28.98 6.69
N VAL A 315 9.62 29.46 7.44
CA VAL A 315 8.93 30.73 7.15
C VAL A 315 8.81 31.61 8.40
N GLU A 316 8.62 32.90 8.19
CA GLU A 316 8.24 33.87 9.20
C GLU A 316 6.81 34.35 8.90
N VAL A 317 5.97 34.38 9.90
CA VAL A 317 4.62 34.96 9.80
C VAL A 317 4.74 36.47 9.93
N VAL A 318 4.30 37.20 8.91
CA VAL A 318 4.40 38.68 8.88
C VAL A 318 3.03 39.35 9.04
N ALA A 319 3.04 40.62 9.45
CA ALA A 319 1.81 41.36 9.54
C ALA A 319 1.21 41.60 8.13
N ALA A 320 -0.12 41.65 8.04
CA ALA A 320 -0.82 41.92 6.78
C ALA A 320 -0.35 43.23 6.17
N PRO A 321 -0.05 43.28 4.86
CA PRO A 321 0.36 44.49 4.18
C PRO A 321 -0.71 45.59 4.19
N ASP A 322 -2.00 45.17 4.24
CA ASP A 322 -3.15 46.11 4.29
C ASP A 322 -4.14 45.69 5.41
N ALA A 323 -4.60 46.64 6.19
CA ALA A 323 -5.51 46.45 7.30
C ALA A 323 -6.90 45.88 6.91
N SER A 324 -7.25 45.92 5.63
CA SER A 324 -8.48 45.33 5.09
C SER A 324 -8.51 43.81 4.99
N THR A 325 -7.36 43.16 5.10
CA THR A 325 -7.19 41.69 4.90
C THR A 325 -7.12 40.89 6.21
N LYS A 326 -7.99 41.17 7.16
CA LYS A 326 -8.00 40.59 8.52
C LYS A 326 -8.14 39.07 8.60
N HIS A 327 -8.45 38.40 7.50
CA HIS A 327 -8.63 36.92 7.46
C HIS A 327 -7.49 36.15 6.79
N LEU A 328 -6.44 36.86 6.34
CA LEU A 328 -5.31 36.23 5.66
C LEU A 328 -4.07 36.21 6.57
N ILE A 329 -3.41 35.09 6.60
CA ILE A 329 -2.06 34.92 7.17
C ILE A 329 -1.05 35.15 6.06
N TRP A 330 -0.07 36.00 6.34
CA TRP A 330 1.03 36.29 5.43
C TRP A 330 2.30 35.64 5.94
N VAL A 331 3.00 34.92 5.06
CA VAL A 331 4.30 34.30 5.39
C VAL A 331 5.37 34.70 4.38
N THR A 332 6.60 34.82 4.85
CA THR A 332 7.79 35.01 4.02
C THR A 332 8.79 33.86 4.26
N PRO A 333 9.43 33.31 3.22
CA PRO A 333 10.51 32.35 3.40
C PRO A 333 11.67 32.95 4.17
N ARG A 334 12.25 32.20 5.09
CA ARG A 334 13.45 32.63 5.83
C ARG A 334 14.67 32.44 4.93
N GLU A 335 15.43 33.52 4.75
CA GLU A 335 16.70 33.48 4.03
C GLU A 335 17.82 32.91 4.93
N ASP A 336 18.82 32.28 4.30
CA ASP A 336 20.01 31.72 4.97
C ASP A 336 19.74 30.69 6.09
N HIS A 337 18.68 29.92 5.94
CA HIS A 337 18.41 28.82 6.87
C HIS A 337 19.36 27.61 6.60
N PRO A 338 19.82 26.87 7.64
CA PRO A 338 20.71 25.71 7.46
C PRO A 338 20.21 24.66 6.45
N ARG A 339 18.90 24.58 6.23
CA ARG A 339 18.30 23.71 5.20
C ARG A 339 18.70 24.07 3.77
N ASP A 340 18.97 25.35 3.49
CA ASP A 340 19.40 25.76 2.16
C ASP A 340 20.81 25.27 1.83
N GLU A 341 21.70 25.16 2.84
CA GLU A 341 23.01 24.55 2.65
C GLU A 341 22.89 23.05 2.37
N LYS A 342 22.02 22.33 3.13
CA LYS A 342 21.74 20.92 2.87
C LYS A 342 21.16 20.69 1.48
N ARG A 343 20.19 21.49 1.06
CA ARG A 343 19.61 21.43 -0.28
C ARG A 343 20.63 21.67 -1.37
N ARG A 344 21.51 22.66 -1.20
CA ARG A 344 22.59 22.98 -2.16
C ARG A 344 23.57 21.82 -2.33
N ARG A 345 23.97 21.16 -1.22
CA ARG A 345 24.85 19.98 -1.29
C ARG A 345 24.24 18.83 -2.08
N MET A 346 22.91 18.71 -2.07
CA MET A 346 22.15 17.69 -2.77
C MET A 346 21.62 18.14 -4.14
N GLU A 347 22.07 19.30 -4.64
CA GLU A 347 21.66 19.86 -5.94
C GLU A 347 20.16 20.19 -6.05
N PHE A 348 19.51 20.46 -4.90
CA PHE A 348 18.13 20.93 -4.84
C PHE A 348 18.07 22.48 -4.79
N PRO A 349 16.99 23.09 -5.31
CA PRO A 349 16.79 24.53 -5.25
C PRO A 349 16.66 25.00 -3.78
N LYS A 350 16.97 26.28 -3.50
CA LYS A 350 16.79 26.90 -2.19
C LYS A 350 15.33 26.78 -1.72
N CYS A 351 15.11 26.84 -0.39
CA CYS A 351 13.78 26.71 0.21
C CYS A 351 12.76 27.70 -0.40
N ALA A 352 13.14 28.97 -0.56
CA ALA A 352 12.25 29.99 -1.13
C ALA A 352 11.83 29.65 -2.58
N GLU A 353 12.78 29.27 -3.43
CA GLU A 353 12.52 28.89 -4.82
C GLU A 353 11.68 27.60 -4.92
N ALA A 354 11.96 26.64 -4.06
CA ALA A 354 11.22 25.37 -4.02
C ALA A 354 9.80 25.57 -3.51
N LEU A 355 9.61 26.38 -2.44
CA LEU A 355 8.29 26.72 -1.93
C LEU A 355 7.44 27.39 -3.00
N GLU A 356 8.01 28.38 -3.71
CA GLU A 356 7.31 29.05 -4.78
C GLU A 356 6.86 28.07 -5.87
N ARG A 357 7.76 27.17 -6.29
CA ARG A 357 7.41 26.13 -7.26
C ARG A 357 6.29 25.23 -6.76
N GLU A 358 6.34 24.80 -5.50
CA GLU A 358 5.35 23.87 -4.95
C GLU A 358 3.97 24.54 -4.77
N LEU A 359 3.90 25.78 -4.27
CA LEU A 359 2.66 26.51 -4.15
C LEU A 359 1.88 26.65 -5.47
N TYR A 360 2.60 26.74 -6.59
CA TYR A 360 2.00 26.93 -7.91
C TYR A 360 1.92 25.66 -8.76
N HIS A 361 2.66 24.63 -8.42
CA HIS A 361 2.64 23.34 -9.13
C HIS A 361 1.69 22.34 -8.53
N ASP A 362 1.30 22.52 -7.27
CA ASP A 362 0.47 21.52 -6.62
C ASP A 362 -0.97 21.56 -7.17
N GLN A 363 -1.46 20.38 -7.45
CA GLN A 363 -2.68 20.10 -8.19
C GLN A 363 -3.92 20.53 -7.41
N GLY A 364 -4.26 21.82 -7.50
CA GLY A 364 -5.59 22.27 -7.14
C GLY A 364 -5.92 22.34 -5.64
N GLY A 365 -5.15 23.09 -4.87
CA GLY A 365 -5.49 23.42 -3.49
C GLY A 365 -5.05 22.34 -2.51
N ALA A 366 -3.76 22.01 -2.51
CA ALA A 366 -3.20 21.32 -1.37
C ALA A 366 -3.43 22.16 -0.13
N ASP A 367 -4.06 21.56 0.88
CA ASP A 367 -4.14 22.17 2.19
C ASP A 367 -2.73 22.19 2.77
N TRP A 368 -2.34 23.33 3.28
CA TRP A 368 -1.06 23.54 3.95
C TRP A 368 -1.26 23.61 5.45
N THR A 369 -0.18 23.49 6.20
CA THR A 369 -0.19 23.70 7.65
C THR A 369 1.10 24.33 8.11
N LEU A 370 1.06 24.99 9.30
CA LEU A 370 2.21 25.55 9.99
C LEU A 370 2.53 24.72 11.23
N THR A 371 3.81 24.43 11.44
CA THR A 371 4.30 23.69 12.61
C THR A 371 5.46 24.42 13.28
N SER A 372 5.59 24.23 14.59
CA SER A 372 6.72 24.79 15.37
C SER A 372 8.02 23.99 15.15
N SER A 373 7.92 22.75 14.71
CA SER A 373 9.04 21.84 14.47
C SER A 373 9.14 21.44 13.00
N ASP A 374 10.36 21.19 12.55
CA ASP A 374 10.67 20.62 11.23
C ASP A 374 10.72 19.08 11.23
N ALA A 375 10.41 18.44 12.35
CA ALA A 375 10.35 16.99 12.45
C ALA A 375 9.18 16.44 11.64
N LEU A 376 9.36 15.26 11.02
CA LEU A 376 8.31 14.56 10.31
C LEU A 376 7.43 13.71 11.25
N ALA A 377 7.94 13.39 12.44
CA ALA A 377 7.26 12.59 13.46
C ALA A 377 6.73 13.46 14.63
N GLY A 378 5.75 12.93 15.36
CA GLY A 378 5.26 13.53 16.61
C GLY A 378 4.34 14.73 16.45
N LEU A 379 3.75 14.93 15.27
CA LEU A 379 2.79 16.01 15.00
C LEU A 379 1.44 15.72 15.69
N ARG A 380 1.39 15.82 17.02
CA ARG A 380 0.18 15.54 17.83
C ARG A 380 -0.71 16.75 18.08
N GLU A 381 -0.24 17.95 17.79
CA GLU A 381 -1.00 19.18 18.02
C GLU A 381 -2.02 19.42 16.90
N ARG A 382 -3.17 19.97 17.27
CA ARG A 382 -4.14 20.49 16.30
C ARG A 382 -3.46 21.61 15.54
N GLN A 383 -3.39 21.49 14.23
CA GLN A 383 -2.65 22.41 13.37
C GLN A 383 -3.61 23.20 12.50
N PRO A 384 -3.32 24.48 12.22
CA PRO A 384 -4.15 25.31 11.36
C PRO A 384 -4.17 24.74 9.93
N GLU A 385 -5.36 24.69 9.34
CA GLU A 385 -5.54 24.40 7.92
C GLU A 385 -5.36 25.69 7.14
N LEU A 386 -4.45 25.66 6.17
CA LEU A 386 -4.09 26.80 5.34
C LEU A 386 -4.38 26.50 3.87
N SER A 387 -5.07 27.43 3.19
CA SER A 387 -5.27 27.40 1.75
C SER A 387 -4.54 28.58 1.12
N PHE A 388 -3.71 28.30 0.11
CA PHE A 388 -2.93 29.33 -0.57
C PHE A 388 -3.83 30.20 -1.46
N GLU A 389 -3.71 31.53 -1.33
CA GLU A 389 -4.54 32.50 -2.05
C GLU A 389 -3.76 33.32 -3.07
N ALA A 390 -2.66 33.93 -2.65
CA ALA A 390 -1.92 34.88 -3.49
C ALA A 390 -0.46 35.03 -3.06
N ALA A 391 0.37 35.58 -3.95
CA ALA A 391 1.71 36.05 -3.62
C ALA A 391 1.86 37.52 -4.02
N GLU A 392 2.55 38.29 -3.18
CA GLU A 392 2.88 39.70 -3.43
C GLU A 392 4.39 39.92 -3.24
N ALA A 393 4.92 40.92 -3.95
CA ALA A 393 6.30 41.35 -3.77
C ALA A 393 6.29 42.68 -3.01
N LEU A 394 6.89 42.70 -1.82
CA LEU A 394 6.98 43.91 -0.99
C LEU A 394 8.47 44.10 -0.57
N GLY A 395 9.04 45.27 -0.92
CA GLY A 395 10.39 45.61 -0.45
C GLY A 395 11.51 44.67 -0.86
N GLY A 396 11.35 43.89 -1.92
CA GLY A 396 12.32 42.92 -2.41
C GLY A 396 12.11 41.51 -1.85
N SER A 397 11.24 41.31 -0.86
CA SER A 397 10.83 40.00 -0.31
C SER A 397 9.52 39.55 -0.92
N ARG A 398 9.36 38.23 -1.12
CA ARG A 398 8.09 37.61 -1.54
C ARG A 398 7.26 37.22 -0.34
N LEU A 399 6.01 37.68 -0.33
CA LEU A 399 5.00 37.37 0.66
C LEU A 399 3.96 36.42 0.07
N TYR A 400 3.57 35.41 0.82
CA TYR A 400 2.55 34.44 0.43
C TYR A 400 1.37 34.53 1.40
N ALA A 401 0.18 34.72 0.84
CA ALA A 401 -1.08 34.83 1.57
C ALA A 401 -1.80 33.48 1.63
N PHE A 402 -2.30 33.14 2.81
CA PHE A 402 -3.09 31.96 3.06
C PHE A 402 -4.34 32.29 3.85
N THR A 403 -5.47 31.69 3.49
CA THR A 403 -6.64 31.60 4.37
C THR A 403 -6.35 30.57 5.44
N SER A 404 -6.65 30.85 6.70
CA SER A 404 -6.39 29.94 7.83
C SER A 404 -7.65 29.61 8.60
N SER A 405 -7.78 28.36 9.04
CA SER A 405 -8.84 27.91 9.94
C SER A 405 -8.69 28.46 11.37
N GLU A 406 -7.46 28.84 11.77
CA GLU A 406 -7.14 29.33 13.10
C GLU A 406 -6.24 30.59 13.02
N PRO A 407 -6.32 31.52 13.96
CA PRO A 407 -5.47 32.70 13.97
C PRO A 407 -4.02 32.33 14.30
N VAL A 408 -3.08 32.87 13.53
CA VAL A 408 -1.63 32.75 13.77
C VAL A 408 -1.05 34.14 13.96
N LEU A 409 -0.22 34.31 15.01
CA LEU A 409 0.32 35.62 15.37
C LEU A 409 1.52 36.00 14.48
N PRO A 410 1.62 37.24 14.01
CA PRO A 410 2.81 37.75 13.33
C PRO A 410 4.07 37.68 14.21
N GLY A 411 5.25 37.56 13.56
CA GLY A 411 6.54 37.46 14.22
C GLY A 411 6.94 36.03 14.64
N GLN A 412 6.10 35.04 14.39
CA GLN A 412 6.43 33.64 14.66
C GLN A 412 7.29 33.05 13.55
N LEU A 413 8.34 32.33 13.98
CA LEU A 413 9.20 31.53 13.10
C LEU A 413 8.68 30.09 13.11
N LEU A 414 8.09 29.68 11.99
CA LEU A 414 7.41 28.40 11.85
C LEU A 414 7.91 27.66 10.58
N TYR A 415 7.38 26.45 10.40
CA TYR A 415 7.62 25.65 9.20
C TYR A 415 6.32 25.41 8.46
N LEU A 416 6.26 25.87 7.23
CA LEU A 416 5.16 25.62 6.30
C LEU A 416 5.36 24.29 5.59
N ARG A 417 4.35 23.44 5.57
CA ARG A 417 4.39 22.12 4.93
C ARG A 417 3.02 21.70 4.35
N PRO A 418 3.00 20.81 3.35
CA PRO A 418 1.74 20.23 2.86
C PRO A 418 1.05 19.42 3.96
N ARG A 419 -0.27 19.56 4.10
CA ARG A 419 -1.05 18.85 5.13
C ARG A 419 -1.12 17.33 4.93
N LYS A 420 -0.89 16.84 3.72
CA LYS A 420 -0.77 15.40 3.43
C LYS A 420 0.31 14.70 4.28
N ASP A 421 1.24 15.45 4.87
CA ASP A 421 2.27 14.91 5.77
C ASP A 421 1.71 14.43 7.11
N VAL A 422 0.47 14.82 7.48
CA VAL A 422 -0.17 14.45 8.76
C VAL A 422 -0.44 12.94 8.88
N GLY A 423 -0.43 12.17 7.80
CA GLY A 423 -0.54 10.71 7.83
C GLY A 423 0.76 9.97 7.50
N LEU A 424 1.82 10.72 7.20
CA LEU A 424 3.07 10.16 6.70
C LEU A 424 3.74 9.21 7.69
N GLU A 425 3.78 9.57 8.98
CA GLU A 425 4.35 8.73 10.04
C GLU A 425 3.74 7.32 10.04
N GLN A 426 2.41 7.25 10.02
CA GLN A 426 1.70 5.97 9.98
C GLN A 426 2.00 5.20 8.69
N ALA A 427 2.00 5.88 7.54
CA ALA A 427 2.25 5.24 6.25
C ALA A 427 3.68 4.67 6.16
N VAL A 428 4.69 5.44 6.59
CA VAL A 428 6.10 4.98 6.63
C VAL A 428 6.25 3.79 7.58
N ARG A 429 5.69 3.91 8.80
CA ARG A 429 5.73 2.84 9.80
C ARG A 429 5.19 1.53 9.24
N ARG A 430 4.06 1.58 8.57
CA ARG A 430 3.39 0.44 7.98
C ARG A 430 4.23 -0.19 6.87
N ARG A 431 4.76 0.63 5.93
CA ARG A 431 5.63 0.10 4.88
C ARG A 431 6.87 -0.56 5.46
N LEU A 432 7.48 0.02 6.50
CA LEU A 432 8.60 -0.60 7.20
C LEU A 432 8.20 -1.92 7.88
N GLN A 433 7.01 -2.03 8.47
CA GLN A 433 6.49 -3.30 9.00
C GLN A 433 6.31 -4.35 7.91
N ASN A 434 5.77 -3.96 6.73
CA ASN A 434 5.65 -4.85 5.59
C ASN A 434 7.02 -5.32 5.08
N ILE A 435 8.03 -4.43 5.06
CA ILE A 435 9.40 -4.78 4.67
C ILE A 435 10.01 -5.74 5.70
N VAL A 436 9.77 -5.54 6.99
CA VAL A 436 10.21 -6.48 8.04
C VAL A 436 9.53 -7.83 7.87
N ALA A 437 8.23 -7.86 7.61
CA ALA A 437 7.50 -9.10 7.33
C ALA A 437 8.05 -9.83 6.09
N ALA A 438 8.48 -9.07 5.07
CA ALA A 438 9.08 -9.63 3.87
C ALA A 438 10.44 -10.32 4.10
N ARG A 439 11.14 -10.02 5.20
CA ARG A 439 12.46 -10.60 5.53
C ARG A 439 12.47 -12.13 5.48
N SER A 440 11.40 -12.75 5.96
CA SER A 440 11.26 -14.21 5.95
C SER A 440 10.93 -14.80 4.57
N ASN A 441 10.50 -13.96 3.62
CA ASN A 441 10.14 -14.41 2.26
C ASN A 441 11.28 -14.11 1.26
N VAL A 442 12.38 -14.87 1.40
CA VAL A 442 13.59 -14.68 0.59
C VAL A 442 13.31 -14.84 -0.92
N GLU A 443 12.38 -15.70 -1.28
CA GLU A 443 12.00 -15.90 -2.69
C GLU A 443 11.34 -14.66 -3.29
N LEU A 444 10.41 -14.04 -2.57
CA LEU A 444 9.80 -12.79 -3.00
C LEU A 444 10.84 -11.67 -3.11
N LEU A 445 11.74 -11.57 -2.12
CA LEU A 445 12.80 -10.56 -2.10
C LEU A 445 13.79 -10.73 -3.27
N ARG A 446 14.03 -11.95 -3.73
CA ARG A 446 14.80 -12.23 -4.95
C ARG A 446 13.97 -11.93 -6.20
N ALA A 447 12.71 -12.35 -6.20
CA ALA A 447 11.82 -12.19 -7.34
C ALA A 447 11.49 -10.72 -7.67
N ILE A 448 11.41 -9.83 -6.68
CA ILE A 448 11.14 -8.41 -6.92
C ILE A 448 12.33 -7.69 -7.57
N ASP A 449 13.55 -8.17 -7.34
CA ASP A 449 14.72 -7.68 -8.08
C ASP A 449 14.82 -8.39 -9.44
N ASP A 450 14.79 -9.73 -9.46
CA ASP A 450 14.94 -10.51 -10.68
C ASP A 450 14.09 -11.80 -10.66
N PRO A 451 12.88 -11.77 -11.25
CA PRO A 451 11.99 -12.93 -11.25
C PRO A 451 12.57 -14.16 -11.95
N ALA A 452 13.53 -13.99 -12.87
CA ALA A 452 14.15 -15.11 -13.59
C ALA A 452 15.04 -15.99 -12.71
N GLN A 453 15.46 -15.49 -11.55
CA GLN A 453 16.28 -16.25 -10.61
C GLN A 453 15.48 -17.14 -9.65
N VAL A 454 14.15 -17.07 -9.69
CA VAL A 454 13.27 -17.79 -8.76
C VAL A 454 12.38 -18.75 -9.54
N ALA A 455 12.56 -20.06 -9.30
CA ALA A 455 11.64 -21.08 -9.80
C ALA A 455 10.49 -21.27 -8.82
N MET A 456 9.25 -21.44 -9.32
CA MET A 456 8.14 -21.87 -8.49
C MET A 456 8.12 -23.39 -8.31
N ASP A 457 7.61 -23.83 -7.16
CA ASP A 457 7.30 -25.24 -6.92
C ASP A 457 6.23 -25.71 -7.90
N GLU A 458 6.45 -26.83 -8.59
CA GLU A 458 5.52 -27.41 -9.56
C GLU A 458 4.14 -27.67 -8.94
N ALA A 459 4.09 -28.08 -7.67
CA ALA A 459 2.85 -28.30 -6.95
C ALA A 459 2.01 -27.01 -6.79
N LEU A 460 2.65 -25.84 -6.67
CA LEU A 460 1.96 -24.54 -6.62
C LEU A 460 1.50 -24.07 -8.00
N VAL A 461 2.14 -24.52 -9.07
CA VAL A 461 1.77 -24.19 -10.45
C VAL A 461 0.44 -24.82 -10.83
N GLU A 462 0.17 -26.07 -10.39
CA GLU A 462 -1.06 -26.79 -10.72
C GLU A 462 -2.28 -26.30 -9.96
N VAL A 463 -2.10 -25.77 -8.75
CA VAL A 463 -3.21 -25.27 -7.91
C VAL A 463 -3.74 -23.96 -8.48
N ALA A 464 -5.06 -23.91 -8.76
CA ALA A 464 -5.77 -22.75 -9.27
C ALA A 464 -5.14 -22.10 -10.53
N ALA A 465 -4.55 -22.92 -11.42
CA ALA A 465 -4.06 -22.42 -12.70
C ALA A 465 -5.22 -21.95 -13.58
N PRO A 466 -5.06 -20.84 -14.34
CA PRO A 466 -6.07 -20.43 -15.30
C PRO A 466 -6.26 -21.52 -16.38
N GLY A 467 -7.51 -21.75 -16.79
CA GLY A 467 -7.84 -22.66 -17.89
C GLY A 467 -7.28 -22.18 -19.23
N GLN A 468 -7.78 -22.73 -20.33
CA GLN A 468 -7.39 -22.27 -21.66
C GLN A 468 -7.80 -20.83 -21.91
N ALA A 469 -6.98 -20.09 -22.65
CA ALA A 469 -7.30 -18.72 -23.05
C ALA A 469 -8.62 -18.67 -23.86
N PRO A 470 -9.52 -17.72 -23.59
CA PRO A 470 -10.72 -17.50 -24.37
C PRO A 470 -10.42 -17.32 -25.87
N PRO A 471 -11.26 -17.88 -26.78
CA PRO A 471 -11.00 -17.87 -28.23
C PRO A 471 -11.08 -16.48 -28.87
N ASP A 472 -11.68 -15.52 -28.20
CA ASP A 472 -11.83 -14.13 -28.62
C ASP A 472 -10.64 -13.21 -28.23
N MET A 473 -9.62 -13.77 -27.60
CA MET A 473 -8.41 -13.03 -27.27
C MET A 473 -7.47 -12.86 -28.47
N ASP A 474 -6.89 -11.68 -28.56
CA ASP A 474 -5.83 -11.41 -29.52
C ASP A 474 -4.51 -12.13 -29.17
N ALA A 475 -3.61 -12.21 -30.16
CA ALA A 475 -2.39 -13.01 -30.05
C ALA A 475 -1.49 -12.60 -28.88
N SER A 476 -1.38 -11.30 -28.58
CA SER A 476 -0.54 -10.83 -27.46
C SER A 476 -1.14 -11.18 -26.09
N LYS A 477 -2.45 -11.15 -25.94
CA LYS A 477 -3.13 -11.59 -24.72
C LYS A 477 -3.04 -13.10 -24.51
N VAL A 478 -3.11 -13.90 -25.59
CA VAL A 478 -2.89 -15.36 -25.52
C VAL A 478 -1.46 -15.66 -25.01
N LYS A 479 -0.45 -14.94 -25.51
CA LYS A 479 0.93 -15.06 -24.99
C LYS A 479 1.03 -14.69 -23.52
N ALA A 480 0.41 -13.58 -23.12
CA ALA A 480 0.39 -13.15 -21.72
C ALA A 480 -0.31 -14.19 -20.82
N TRP A 481 -1.42 -14.76 -21.29
CA TRP A 481 -2.12 -15.84 -20.61
C TRP A 481 -1.22 -17.06 -20.39
N ALA A 482 -0.53 -17.51 -21.45
CA ALA A 482 0.39 -18.64 -21.37
C ALA A 482 1.57 -18.36 -20.40
N SER A 483 2.11 -17.16 -20.40
CA SER A 483 3.16 -16.73 -19.44
C SER A 483 2.66 -16.81 -18.00
N ILE A 484 1.47 -16.30 -17.72
CA ILE A 484 0.86 -16.31 -16.38
C ILE A 484 0.56 -17.76 -15.95
N ALA A 485 0.00 -18.58 -16.84
CA ALA A 485 -0.28 -19.99 -16.58
C ALA A 485 1.00 -20.80 -16.35
N GLY A 486 2.12 -20.39 -16.93
CA GLY A 486 3.43 -21.06 -16.81
C GLY A 486 4.09 -20.98 -15.44
N GLY A 487 3.43 -20.40 -14.41
CA GLY A 487 3.83 -20.46 -13.01
C GLY A 487 5.16 -19.81 -12.70
N LYS A 488 5.30 -18.53 -12.96
CA LYS A 488 6.44 -17.73 -12.51
C LYS A 488 6.16 -17.08 -11.16
N SER A 489 7.18 -16.83 -10.37
CA SER A 489 7.07 -16.16 -9.06
C SER A 489 6.46 -14.76 -9.19
N ILE A 490 6.86 -14.03 -10.23
CA ILE A 490 6.24 -12.76 -10.67
C ILE A 490 6.15 -12.80 -12.20
N SER A 491 4.94 -12.58 -12.74
CA SER A 491 4.72 -12.34 -14.17
C SER A 491 4.53 -10.85 -14.42
N VAL A 492 5.17 -10.31 -15.45
CA VAL A 492 5.14 -8.87 -15.80
C VAL A 492 4.41 -8.69 -17.12
N ILE A 493 3.33 -7.92 -17.11
CA ILE A 493 2.57 -7.63 -18.33
C ILE A 493 2.72 -6.13 -18.66
N VAL A 494 3.48 -5.87 -19.71
CA VAL A 494 3.62 -4.51 -20.25
C VAL A 494 2.39 -4.22 -21.11
N GLY A 495 1.56 -3.32 -20.63
CA GLY A 495 0.28 -3.00 -21.28
C GLY A 495 0.18 -1.54 -21.70
N PRO A 496 0.52 -1.18 -22.96
CA PRO A 496 0.26 0.13 -23.54
C PRO A 496 -1.19 0.64 -23.37
N PRO A 497 -1.46 1.91 -23.69
CA PRO A 497 -2.82 2.44 -23.61
C PRO A 497 -3.81 1.69 -24.50
N GLY A 498 -4.96 1.33 -23.94
CA GLY A 498 -6.07 0.76 -24.72
C GLY A 498 -5.97 -0.71 -25.07
N VAL A 499 -4.94 -1.43 -24.63
CA VAL A 499 -4.76 -2.87 -24.94
C VAL A 499 -5.69 -3.78 -24.14
N GLY A 500 -6.50 -3.26 -23.20
CA GLY A 500 -7.47 -4.05 -22.44
C GLY A 500 -6.83 -4.80 -21.26
N LYS A 501 -5.97 -4.14 -20.47
CA LYS A 501 -5.38 -4.70 -19.22
C LYS A 501 -6.48 -5.22 -18.28
N THR A 502 -7.45 -4.38 -17.97
CA THR A 502 -8.58 -4.72 -17.08
C THR A 502 -9.40 -5.90 -17.61
N PHE A 503 -9.64 -5.95 -18.92
CA PHE A 503 -10.29 -7.09 -19.59
C PHE A 503 -9.48 -8.39 -19.43
N LEU A 504 -8.15 -8.34 -19.59
CA LEU A 504 -7.29 -9.51 -19.39
C LEU A 504 -7.39 -10.01 -17.94
N ILE A 505 -7.32 -9.10 -16.95
CA ILE A 505 -7.44 -9.46 -15.52
C ILE A 505 -8.81 -10.08 -15.25
N SER A 506 -9.92 -9.47 -15.73
CA SER A 506 -11.27 -9.99 -15.47
C SER A 506 -11.45 -11.39 -16.02
N LYS A 507 -10.91 -11.67 -17.21
CA LYS A 507 -10.96 -13.01 -17.82
C LYS A 507 -10.07 -14.03 -17.12
N LEU A 508 -8.91 -13.62 -16.61
CA LEU A 508 -8.06 -14.48 -15.77
C LEU A 508 -8.78 -14.84 -14.48
N VAL A 509 -9.34 -13.86 -13.79
CA VAL A 509 -10.11 -14.05 -12.55
C VAL A 509 -11.29 -14.99 -12.77
N GLU A 510 -12.06 -14.79 -13.84
CA GLU A 510 -13.16 -15.69 -14.25
C GLU A 510 -12.65 -17.13 -14.45
N SER A 511 -11.57 -17.30 -15.20
CA SER A 511 -11.00 -18.62 -15.52
C SER A 511 -10.41 -19.32 -14.29
N ILE A 512 -9.84 -18.58 -13.34
CA ILE A 512 -9.31 -19.12 -12.10
C ILE A 512 -10.45 -19.53 -11.16
N HIS A 513 -11.47 -18.68 -11.04
CA HIS A 513 -12.55 -18.86 -10.07
C HIS A 513 -13.51 -20.00 -10.47
N LEU A 514 -13.89 -20.11 -11.75
CA LEU A 514 -14.90 -21.10 -12.21
C LEU A 514 -14.52 -22.56 -11.90
N PRO A 515 -13.27 -23.04 -12.15
CA PRO A 515 -12.87 -24.40 -11.77
C PRO A 515 -12.51 -24.53 -10.31
N ALA A 516 -11.87 -23.53 -9.72
CA ALA A 516 -11.39 -23.54 -8.34
C ALA A 516 -12.23 -22.58 -7.48
N LYS A 517 -13.49 -22.92 -7.21
CA LYS A 517 -14.46 -22.09 -6.46
C LYS A 517 -13.97 -21.53 -5.13
N ARG A 518 -12.85 -22.02 -4.59
CA ARG A 518 -12.22 -21.59 -3.33
C ARG A 518 -11.03 -20.66 -3.54
N ALA A 519 -10.66 -20.37 -4.80
CA ALA A 519 -9.52 -19.49 -5.06
C ALA A 519 -9.77 -18.09 -4.48
N ARG A 520 -8.80 -17.60 -3.73
CA ARG A 520 -8.77 -16.24 -3.18
C ARG A 520 -7.88 -15.36 -4.04
N ILE A 521 -8.40 -14.24 -4.50
CA ILE A 521 -7.72 -13.36 -5.45
C ILE A 521 -7.68 -11.94 -4.87
N LEU A 522 -6.48 -11.35 -4.79
CA LEU A 522 -6.30 -9.95 -4.47
C LEU A 522 -5.99 -9.16 -5.73
N ILE A 523 -6.72 -8.08 -5.97
CA ILE A 523 -6.41 -7.11 -7.01
C ILE A 523 -6.04 -5.79 -6.34
N ALA A 524 -4.80 -5.38 -6.48
CA ALA A 524 -4.29 -4.14 -5.93
C ALA A 524 -4.04 -3.10 -7.03
N ALA A 525 -4.19 -1.82 -6.72
CA ALA A 525 -3.86 -0.72 -7.63
C ALA A 525 -3.43 0.52 -6.84
N GLN A 526 -2.77 1.47 -7.52
CA GLN A 526 -2.34 2.73 -6.90
C GLN A 526 -3.50 3.68 -6.57
N ASN A 527 -4.61 3.60 -7.28
CA ASN A 527 -5.73 4.51 -7.11
C ASN A 527 -7.10 3.82 -7.11
N HIS A 528 -8.06 4.43 -6.44
CA HIS A 528 -9.43 3.92 -6.32
C HIS A 528 -10.18 3.88 -7.66
N GLU A 529 -9.88 4.76 -8.61
CA GLU A 529 -10.58 4.82 -9.90
C GLU A 529 -10.31 3.56 -10.74
N THR A 530 -9.06 3.08 -10.73
CA THR A 530 -8.69 1.81 -11.37
C THR A 530 -9.48 0.64 -10.77
N LEU A 531 -9.62 0.61 -9.42
CA LEU A 531 -10.39 -0.43 -8.73
C LEU A 531 -11.90 -0.35 -9.00
N VAL A 532 -12.47 0.86 -9.15
CA VAL A 532 -13.88 1.04 -9.55
C VAL A 532 -14.13 0.46 -10.94
N ASN A 533 -13.22 0.74 -11.89
CA ASN A 533 -13.33 0.21 -13.25
C ASN A 533 -13.21 -1.32 -13.25
N MET A 534 -12.28 -1.87 -12.44
CA MET A 534 -12.12 -3.30 -12.27
C MET A 534 -13.36 -3.96 -11.66
N GLU A 535 -13.95 -3.36 -10.62
CA GLU A 535 -15.18 -3.86 -10.01
C GLU A 535 -16.34 -3.91 -11.01
N HIS A 536 -16.43 -2.92 -11.91
CA HIS A 536 -17.42 -2.92 -12.98
C HIS A 536 -17.23 -4.08 -13.95
N GLU A 537 -16.02 -4.29 -14.43
CA GLU A 537 -15.71 -5.39 -15.34
C GLU A 537 -15.94 -6.77 -14.68
N LEU A 538 -15.61 -6.88 -13.39
CA LEU A 538 -15.81 -8.14 -12.64
C LEU A 538 -17.30 -8.46 -12.44
N LYS A 539 -18.18 -7.49 -12.27
CA LYS A 539 -19.63 -7.71 -12.13
C LYS A 539 -20.26 -8.37 -13.35
N ASP A 540 -19.69 -8.13 -14.53
CA ASP A 540 -20.18 -8.73 -15.78
C ASP A 540 -19.77 -10.20 -15.92
N VAL A 541 -18.63 -10.60 -15.34
CA VAL A 541 -18.08 -11.97 -15.43
C VAL A 541 -18.28 -12.80 -14.17
N LEU A 542 -18.40 -12.17 -13.01
CA LEU A 542 -18.63 -12.79 -11.71
C LEU A 542 -19.85 -12.14 -11.02
N PRO A 543 -21.07 -12.56 -11.36
CA PRO A 543 -22.26 -12.05 -10.69
C PRO A 543 -22.29 -12.43 -9.19
N PRO A 544 -23.03 -11.68 -8.36
CA PRO A 544 -23.01 -11.82 -6.88
C PRO A 544 -23.45 -13.19 -6.34
N ASP A 545 -24.16 -13.96 -7.14
CA ASP A 545 -24.60 -15.34 -6.84
C ASP A 545 -23.49 -16.38 -7.08
N ILE A 546 -22.42 -16.00 -7.76
CA ILE A 546 -21.28 -16.87 -8.08
C ILE A 546 -20.10 -16.58 -7.17
N ALA A 547 -19.79 -15.29 -6.91
CA ALA A 547 -18.62 -14.88 -6.16
C ALA A 547 -18.85 -13.66 -5.28
N ILE A 548 -18.19 -13.62 -4.12
CA ILE A 548 -18.14 -12.47 -3.23
C ILE A 548 -16.97 -11.58 -3.65
N VAL A 549 -17.28 -10.44 -4.26
CA VAL A 549 -16.31 -9.41 -4.64
C VAL A 549 -16.39 -8.25 -3.67
N VAL A 550 -15.29 -7.92 -3.01
CA VAL A 550 -15.21 -6.85 -2.01
C VAL A 550 -14.21 -5.80 -2.43
N ARG A 551 -14.66 -4.55 -2.55
CA ARG A 551 -13.76 -3.41 -2.76
C ARG A 551 -13.66 -2.57 -1.49
N VAL A 552 -12.42 -2.34 -1.06
CA VAL A 552 -12.11 -1.46 0.07
C VAL A 552 -12.12 -0.02 -0.41
N GLU A 553 -12.99 0.81 0.15
CA GLU A 553 -13.08 2.23 -0.19
C GLU A 553 -12.99 3.13 1.05
N ARG A 554 -12.53 4.37 0.83
CA ARG A 554 -12.70 5.42 1.82
C ARG A 554 -14.10 6.01 1.73
N SER A 555 -14.85 5.98 2.83
CA SER A 555 -16.11 6.73 2.89
C SER A 555 -15.84 8.23 3.01
N LYS A 556 -16.73 9.08 2.49
CA LYS A 556 -16.65 10.54 2.66
C LYS A 556 -16.74 10.88 4.15
N GLY A 557 -15.63 11.25 4.77
CA GLY A 557 -15.54 11.59 6.20
C GLY A 557 -15.42 10.38 7.14
N GLY A 558 -15.21 9.16 6.61
CA GLY A 558 -15.10 7.94 7.39
C GLY A 558 -13.83 7.14 7.13
N THR A 559 -13.64 6.13 7.94
CA THR A 559 -12.58 5.13 7.79
C THR A 559 -12.91 4.11 6.69
N GLU A 560 -11.93 3.35 6.21
CA GLU A 560 -12.13 2.22 5.29
C GLU A 560 -13.08 1.17 5.90
N SER A 561 -13.07 1.01 7.22
CA SER A 561 -13.99 0.14 7.96
C SER A 561 -15.47 0.50 7.77
N ALA A 562 -15.82 1.77 7.61
CA ALA A 562 -17.20 2.18 7.39
C ALA A 562 -17.76 1.70 6.03
N SER A 563 -16.91 1.62 5.01
CA SER A 563 -17.27 1.07 3.70
C SER A 563 -17.46 -0.43 3.75
N LEU A 564 -16.59 -1.15 4.45
CA LEU A 564 -16.72 -2.59 4.65
C LEU A 564 -18.02 -2.97 5.35
N ARG A 565 -18.46 -2.17 6.34
CA ARG A 565 -19.75 -2.38 7.05
C ARG A 565 -20.95 -2.38 6.12
N VAL A 566 -21.02 -1.39 5.22
CA VAL A 566 -22.12 -1.33 4.23
C VAL A 566 -22.10 -2.58 3.35
N ARG A 567 -20.93 -3.01 2.92
CA ARG A 567 -20.79 -4.20 2.10
C ARG A 567 -21.10 -5.49 2.86
N SER A 568 -20.75 -5.56 4.14
CA SER A 568 -21.11 -6.69 5.02
C SER A 568 -22.63 -6.86 5.13
N MET A 569 -23.37 -5.75 5.25
CA MET A 569 -24.84 -5.78 5.24
C MET A 569 -25.40 -6.31 3.93
N ASP A 570 -24.88 -5.84 2.78
CA ASP A 570 -25.33 -6.30 1.47
C ASP A 570 -25.12 -7.81 1.29
N VAL A 571 -23.94 -8.32 1.69
CA VAL A 571 -23.61 -9.75 1.62
C VAL A 571 -24.48 -10.56 2.55
N LEU A 572 -24.70 -10.12 3.81
CA LEU A 572 -25.58 -10.79 4.77
C LEU A 572 -27.03 -10.85 4.28
N CYS A 573 -27.55 -9.74 3.74
CA CYS A 573 -28.89 -9.72 3.16
C CYS A 573 -29.02 -10.67 1.94
N GLY A 574 -27.95 -10.80 1.16
CA GLY A 574 -27.89 -11.77 0.08
C GLY A 574 -27.97 -13.21 0.57
N ILE A 575 -27.15 -13.54 1.56
CA ILE A 575 -27.10 -14.88 2.17
C ILE A 575 -28.45 -15.24 2.83
N GLN A 576 -29.09 -14.30 3.55
CA GLN A 576 -30.42 -14.54 4.15
C GLN A 576 -31.48 -14.90 3.12
N LYS A 577 -31.42 -14.31 1.93
CA LYS A 577 -32.39 -14.59 0.85
C LYS A 577 -32.20 -15.97 0.21
N THR A 578 -31.01 -16.53 0.30
CA THR A 578 -30.63 -17.81 -0.34
C THR A 578 -30.58 -18.98 0.60
N SER A 579 -30.61 -18.75 1.94
CA SER A 579 -30.48 -19.82 2.95
C SER A 579 -31.83 -20.17 3.58
N ASP A 580 -32.23 -21.45 3.50
CA ASP A 580 -33.38 -22.02 4.23
C ASP A 580 -33.07 -22.39 5.69
N LEU A 581 -31.97 -21.91 6.27
CA LEU A 581 -31.48 -22.32 7.58
C LEU A 581 -32.07 -21.43 8.70
N ASP A 582 -33.18 -21.79 9.24
CA ASP A 582 -33.79 -21.14 10.44
C ASP A 582 -32.86 -21.06 11.65
N ILE A 583 -31.93 -22.00 11.80
CA ILE A 583 -30.96 -22.07 12.90
C ILE A 583 -29.99 -20.87 12.87
N MET A 584 -29.62 -20.38 11.67
CA MET A 584 -28.73 -19.24 11.51
C MET A 584 -29.46 -17.89 11.63
N ALA A 585 -30.79 -17.87 11.58
CA ALA A 585 -31.56 -16.62 11.54
C ALA A 585 -31.40 -15.76 12.81
N ALA A 586 -31.15 -16.36 13.97
CA ALA A 586 -30.92 -15.64 15.22
C ALA A 586 -29.53 -14.96 15.22
N GLN A 587 -28.50 -15.64 14.72
CA GLN A 587 -27.13 -15.13 14.62
C GLN A 587 -27.03 -14.04 13.57
N PHE A 588 -27.68 -14.22 12.41
CA PHE A 588 -27.77 -13.18 11.38
C PHE A 588 -28.45 -11.91 11.91
N ARG A 589 -29.56 -12.06 12.65
CA ARG A 589 -30.23 -10.91 13.29
C ARG A 589 -29.35 -10.19 14.29
N GLN A 590 -28.53 -10.91 15.04
CA GLN A 590 -27.59 -10.31 15.99
C GLN A 590 -26.48 -9.53 15.26
N ILE A 591 -25.93 -10.08 14.17
CA ILE A 591 -24.93 -9.38 13.35
C ILE A 591 -25.56 -8.17 12.67
N GLU A 592 -26.76 -8.31 12.08
CA GLU A 592 -27.50 -7.23 11.45
C GLU A 592 -27.77 -6.08 12.43
N GLN A 593 -28.22 -6.39 13.66
CA GLN A 593 -28.41 -5.39 14.72
C GLN A 593 -27.10 -4.68 15.10
N THR A 594 -25.98 -5.38 15.04
CA THR A 594 -24.67 -4.81 15.38
C THR A 594 -24.12 -3.94 14.24
N LEU A 595 -24.44 -4.28 12.98
CA LEU A 595 -24.03 -3.51 11.80
C LEU A 595 -24.90 -2.28 11.56
N GLN A 596 -26.15 -2.23 12.08
CA GLN A 596 -26.95 -1.03 12.04
C GLN A 596 -26.29 0.09 12.86
N PRO A 597 -26.30 1.36 12.39
CA PRO A 597 -25.69 2.47 13.12
C PRO A 597 -26.32 2.57 14.50
N ALA A 598 -25.64 2.02 15.49
CA ALA A 598 -26.09 2.02 16.86
C ALA A 598 -26.05 3.44 17.43
N GLN A 599 -27.15 3.88 17.98
CA GLN A 599 -27.19 4.97 18.95
C GLN A 599 -26.57 4.47 20.28
N GLY A 600 -25.27 4.22 20.31
CA GLY A 600 -24.60 3.75 21.51
C GLY A 600 -23.14 3.45 21.27
N GLU A 601 -22.27 4.38 21.66
CA GLU A 601 -20.82 4.21 21.67
C GLU A 601 -20.44 3.19 22.76
N GLY A 602 -19.83 2.07 22.37
CA GLY A 602 -19.25 1.12 23.31
C GLY A 602 -18.18 0.24 22.66
N ALA A 603 -17.07 0.04 23.37
CA ALA A 603 -15.92 -0.77 22.94
C ALA A 603 -16.29 -2.20 22.45
N ILE A 604 -17.41 -2.75 22.92
CA ILE A 604 -17.93 -4.06 22.50
C ILE A 604 -18.45 -4.01 21.05
N ALA A 605 -19.16 -2.93 20.67
CA ALA A 605 -19.69 -2.77 19.32
C ALA A 605 -18.55 -2.63 18.29
N GLU A 606 -17.50 -1.88 18.62
CA GLU A 606 -16.33 -1.73 17.74
C GLU A 606 -15.57 -3.05 17.53
N ARG A 607 -15.51 -3.90 18.53
CA ARG A 607 -14.85 -5.22 18.41
C ARG A 607 -15.63 -6.14 17.48
N VAL A 608 -16.96 -6.24 17.67
CA VAL A 608 -17.82 -7.07 16.82
C VAL A 608 -17.80 -6.57 15.37
N LEU A 609 -17.76 -5.25 15.17
CA LEU A 609 -17.66 -4.66 13.84
C LEU A 609 -16.35 -5.00 13.16
N ARG A 610 -15.21 -4.92 13.86
CA ARG A 610 -13.91 -5.34 13.34
C ARG A 610 -13.88 -6.83 12.98
N ASP A 611 -14.45 -7.67 13.82
CA ASP A 611 -14.55 -9.10 13.58
C ASP A 611 -15.41 -9.40 12.34
N THR A 612 -16.46 -8.62 12.10
CA THR A 612 -17.33 -8.76 10.92
C THR A 612 -16.63 -8.28 9.63
N ASP A 613 -15.91 -7.16 9.69
CA ASP A 613 -15.11 -6.67 8.55
C ASP A 613 -14.03 -7.69 8.17
N ALA A 614 -13.33 -8.25 9.15
CA ALA A 614 -12.34 -9.30 8.94
C ALA A 614 -12.97 -10.57 8.35
N LEU A 615 -14.18 -10.91 8.79
CA LEU A 615 -14.93 -12.04 8.26
C LEU A 615 -15.28 -11.84 6.78
N LEU A 616 -15.79 -10.67 6.41
CA LEU A 616 -16.12 -10.33 5.02
C LEU A 616 -14.90 -10.45 4.11
N LEU A 617 -13.77 -9.88 4.53
CA LEU A 617 -12.52 -9.93 3.77
C LEU A 617 -12.01 -11.37 3.59
N ARG A 618 -12.13 -12.21 4.63
CA ARG A 618 -11.73 -13.63 4.56
C ARG A 618 -12.66 -14.47 3.70
N SER A 619 -13.95 -14.13 3.69
CA SER A 619 -14.96 -14.84 2.90
C SER A 619 -14.99 -14.39 1.44
N SER A 620 -14.31 -13.29 1.10
CA SER A 620 -14.30 -12.78 -0.27
C SER A 620 -13.47 -13.66 -1.19
N ASN A 621 -14.03 -13.94 -2.36
CA ASN A 621 -13.31 -14.60 -3.45
C ASN A 621 -12.34 -13.63 -4.13
N VAL A 622 -12.78 -12.38 -4.31
CA VAL A 622 -11.98 -11.33 -4.91
C VAL A 622 -11.98 -10.10 -4.00
N THR A 623 -10.81 -9.70 -3.55
CA THR A 623 -10.61 -8.46 -2.77
C THR A 623 -9.95 -7.42 -3.66
N LEU A 624 -10.50 -6.20 -3.64
CA LEU A 624 -9.95 -5.03 -4.36
C LEU A 624 -9.49 -3.99 -3.34
N ALA A 625 -8.21 -3.66 -3.30
CA ALA A 625 -7.64 -2.70 -2.35
C ALA A 625 -6.56 -1.83 -3.01
N THR A 626 -6.34 -0.61 -2.50
CA THR A 626 -5.17 0.16 -2.93
C THR A 626 -3.90 -0.41 -2.29
N THR A 627 -2.76 -0.32 -2.98
CA THR A 627 -1.46 -0.82 -2.47
C THR A 627 -1.04 -0.18 -1.15
N SER A 628 -1.57 1.01 -0.86
CA SER A 628 -1.34 1.76 0.39
C SER A 628 -2.48 1.62 1.42
N SER A 629 -3.43 0.71 1.20
CA SER A 629 -4.54 0.47 2.13
C SER A 629 -4.07 -0.15 3.44
N HIS A 630 -4.60 0.34 4.58
CA HIS A 630 -4.31 -0.28 5.87
C HIS A 630 -4.85 -1.72 5.97
N VAL A 631 -5.85 -2.07 5.18
CA VAL A 631 -6.40 -3.43 5.13
C VAL A 631 -5.36 -4.44 4.61
N ILE A 632 -4.49 -4.04 3.66
CA ILE A 632 -3.36 -4.89 3.23
C ILE A 632 -2.44 -5.20 4.41
N GLU A 633 -2.17 -4.23 5.27
CA GLU A 633 -1.33 -4.40 6.44
C GLU A 633 -1.97 -5.30 7.50
N GLU A 634 -3.27 -5.12 7.73
CA GLU A 634 -4.02 -6.00 8.62
C GLU A 634 -4.02 -7.44 8.10
N MET A 635 -4.16 -7.64 6.79
CA MET A 635 -4.06 -8.96 6.16
C MET A 635 -2.67 -9.57 6.37
N ILE A 636 -1.59 -8.80 6.21
CA ILE A 636 -0.22 -9.28 6.46
C ILE A 636 -0.03 -9.63 7.93
N ALA A 637 -0.46 -8.74 8.85
CA ALA A 637 -0.37 -8.97 10.29
C ALA A 637 -1.18 -10.19 10.75
N ASN A 638 -2.29 -10.47 10.06
CA ASN A 638 -3.12 -11.65 10.30
C ASN A 638 -2.62 -12.90 9.58
N GLY A 639 -1.53 -12.81 8.80
CA GLY A 639 -0.95 -13.92 8.02
C GLY A 639 -1.86 -14.41 6.87
N GLU A 640 -2.69 -13.53 6.28
CA GLU A 640 -3.56 -13.91 5.17
C GLU A 640 -2.78 -14.25 3.92
N GLN A 641 -3.28 -15.22 3.14
CA GLN A 641 -2.71 -15.62 1.88
C GLN A 641 -3.79 -15.67 0.80
N PHE A 642 -3.40 -15.26 -0.40
CA PHE A 642 -4.18 -15.33 -1.61
C PHE A 642 -3.49 -16.25 -2.61
N ASP A 643 -4.26 -16.98 -3.37
CA ASP A 643 -3.72 -17.83 -4.45
C ASP A 643 -3.11 -16.97 -5.54
N TRP A 644 -3.74 -15.83 -5.82
CA TRP A 644 -3.31 -14.87 -6.83
C TRP A 644 -3.34 -13.44 -6.32
N VAL A 645 -2.31 -12.69 -6.68
CA VAL A 645 -2.24 -11.24 -6.52
C VAL A 645 -2.00 -10.60 -7.87
N PHE A 646 -2.92 -9.72 -8.28
CA PHE A 646 -2.78 -8.86 -9.45
C PHE A 646 -2.52 -7.44 -8.99
N VAL A 647 -1.48 -6.79 -9.50
CA VAL A 647 -1.23 -5.37 -9.24
C VAL A 647 -1.36 -4.60 -10.54
N GLU A 648 -2.44 -3.82 -10.67
CA GLU A 648 -2.69 -2.95 -11.82
C GLU A 648 -2.03 -1.58 -11.62
N GLU A 649 -1.60 -0.95 -12.71
CA GLU A 649 -0.81 0.29 -12.72
C GLU A 649 0.51 0.17 -11.94
N ALA A 650 1.12 -1.02 -11.92
CA ALA A 650 2.33 -1.34 -11.15
C ALA A 650 3.55 -0.49 -11.53
N ALA A 651 3.59 0.06 -12.74
CA ALA A 651 4.66 0.97 -13.17
C ALA A 651 4.73 2.28 -12.38
N ARG A 652 3.68 2.62 -11.61
CA ARG A 652 3.62 3.81 -10.75
C ARG A 652 4.01 3.57 -9.31
N ALA A 653 4.28 2.33 -8.95
CA ALA A 653 4.64 1.92 -7.59
C ALA A 653 6.14 1.63 -7.49
N ASN A 654 6.76 2.08 -6.41
CA ASN A 654 8.10 1.66 -6.06
C ASN A 654 8.08 0.31 -5.31
N GLY A 655 9.27 -0.26 -5.04
CA GLY A 655 9.39 -1.57 -4.40
C GLY A 655 8.72 -1.66 -3.03
N SER A 656 8.81 -0.63 -2.21
CA SER A 656 8.21 -0.63 -0.87
C SER A 656 6.68 -0.52 -0.89
N GLU A 657 6.12 0.11 -1.92
CA GLU A 657 4.67 0.17 -2.14
C GLU A 657 4.11 -1.14 -2.70
N LEU A 658 4.91 -1.87 -3.50
CA LEU A 658 4.51 -3.15 -4.07
C LEU A 658 4.61 -4.30 -3.07
N ILE A 659 5.63 -4.29 -2.21
CA ILE A 659 5.98 -5.45 -1.36
C ILE A 659 4.81 -5.91 -0.49
N GLY A 660 4.01 -4.99 0.04
CA GLY A 660 2.86 -5.31 0.89
C GLY A 660 1.83 -6.18 0.18
N ALA A 661 1.41 -5.79 -1.02
CA ALA A 661 0.47 -6.59 -1.81
C ALA A 661 1.09 -7.92 -2.25
N LEU A 662 2.36 -7.91 -2.69
CA LEU A 662 3.03 -9.11 -3.20
C LEU A 662 3.29 -10.16 -2.10
N LEU A 663 3.45 -9.75 -0.83
CA LEU A 663 3.58 -10.67 0.30
C LEU A 663 2.35 -11.56 0.48
N LEU A 664 1.17 -11.05 0.15
CA LEU A 664 -0.09 -11.74 0.36
C LEU A 664 -0.36 -12.86 -0.66
N GLY A 665 0.44 -12.99 -1.73
CA GLY A 665 0.16 -13.93 -2.80
C GLY A 665 1.23 -14.97 -3.04
N ASN A 666 0.80 -16.16 -3.45
CA ASN A 666 1.69 -17.20 -3.94
C ASN A 666 2.04 -16.99 -5.41
N ARG A 667 1.08 -16.58 -6.22
CA ARG A 667 1.26 -16.21 -7.63
C ARG A 667 1.00 -14.73 -7.81
N ARG A 668 1.89 -14.05 -8.50
CA ARG A 668 1.92 -12.59 -8.59
C ARG A 668 1.99 -12.15 -10.03
N VAL A 669 1.08 -11.25 -10.41
CA VAL A 669 1.05 -10.64 -11.75
C VAL A 669 1.07 -9.14 -11.59
N ILE A 670 2.11 -8.48 -12.05
CA ILE A 670 2.22 -7.03 -12.08
C ILE A 670 1.95 -6.51 -13.49
N ILE A 671 1.02 -5.60 -13.61
CA ILE A 671 0.55 -5.09 -14.90
C ILE A 671 0.70 -3.57 -14.92
N GLY A 672 1.33 -3.03 -15.95
CA GLY A 672 1.58 -1.60 -16.04
C GLY A 672 2.11 -1.17 -17.39
N ASP A 673 2.53 0.09 -17.47
CA ASP A 673 3.15 0.65 -18.66
C ASP A 673 4.25 1.63 -18.23
N HIS A 674 5.50 1.22 -18.32
CA HIS A 674 6.65 2.04 -17.95
C HIS A 674 6.90 3.22 -18.90
N LYS A 675 6.20 3.26 -20.05
CA LYS A 675 6.21 4.41 -20.96
C LYS A 675 5.10 5.43 -20.66
N GLN A 676 4.32 5.20 -19.57
CA GLN A 676 3.46 6.18 -18.93
C GLN A 676 4.11 6.70 -17.64
N LEU A 677 3.35 7.31 -16.72
CA LEU A 677 3.94 7.95 -15.54
C LEU A 677 4.69 6.96 -14.63
N SER A 678 5.88 7.35 -14.23
CA SER A 678 6.70 6.66 -13.21
C SER A 678 6.16 6.89 -11.79
N PRO A 679 6.70 6.19 -10.77
CA PRO A 679 6.40 6.47 -9.37
C PRO A 679 6.60 7.95 -9.02
N PHE A 680 5.79 8.45 -8.09
CA PHE A 680 5.83 9.87 -7.72
C PHE A 680 7.24 10.25 -7.24
N GLU A 681 7.82 11.32 -7.80
CA GLU A 681 9.17 11.83 -7.49
C GLU A 681 10.34 10.84 -7.66
N ALA A 682 10.19 9.74 -8.39
CA ALA A 682 11.28 8.77 -8.60
C ALA A 682 12.57 9.43 -9.10
N PHE A 683 12.48 10.31 -10.09
CA PHE A 683 13.64 11.05 -10.63
C PHE A 683 14.32 11.94 -9.58
N GLU A 684 13.55 12.61 -8.72
CA GLU A 684 14.09 13.47 -7.66
C GLU A 684 14.72 12.64 -6.53
N ARG A 685 14.18 11.46 -6.23
CA ARG A 685 14.78 10.54 -5.26
C ARG A 685 16.07 9.90 -5.80
N GLN A 686 16.15 9.62 -7.10
CA GLN A 686 17.37 9.06 -7.70
C GLN A 686 18.61 9.94 -7.46
N LYS A 687 18.46 11.27 -7.32
CA LYS A 687 19.54 12.18 -6.95
C LYS A 687 20.13 11.94 -5.56
N LEU A 688 19.40 11.27 -4.69
CA LEU A 688 19.86 10.93 -3.34
C LEU A 688 20.75 9.68 -3.32
N TYR A 689 20.77 8.88 -4.38
CA TYR A 689 21.54 7.63 -4.46
C TYR A 689 22.98 7.84 -4.95
N ASP A 690 23.63 8.92 -4.50
CA ASP A 690 25.04 9.20 -4.80
C ASP A 690 25.94 8.41 -3.87
N ALA A 691 26.77 7.51 -4.40
CA ALA A 691 27.65 6.65 -3.63
C ALA A 691 28.62 7.43 -2.75
N GLN A 692 29.11 8.60 -3.21
CA GLN A 692 30.06 9.45 -2.45
C GLN A 692 29.40 10.14 -1.26
N LYS A 693 28.10 10.42 -1.34
CA LYS A 693 27.31 11.09 -0.31
C LYS A 693 26.50 10.10 0.54
N SER A 694 26.51 8.83 0.20
CA SER A 694 25.62 7.80 0.74
C SER A 694 25.69 7.63 2.27
N GLU A 695 26.88 7.73 2.85
CA GLU A 695 27.06 7.63 4.29
C GLU A 695 26.40 8.79 5.04
N GLU A 696 26.57 10.02 4.57
CA GLU A 696 25.96 11.23 5.15
C GLU A 696 24.43 11.16 5.01
N MET A 697 23.94 10.74 3.82
CA MET A 697 22.51 10.57 3.56
C MET A 697 21.88 9.55 4.49
N LEU A 698 22.57 8.43 4.70
CA LEU A 698 22.09 7.35 5.54
C LEU A 698 22.01 7.76 7.01
N LYS A 699 23.03 8.46 7.52
CA LYS A 699 23.02 9.02 8.89
C LYS A 699 21.89 10.01 9.10
N ASP A 700 21.63 10.86 8.11
CA ASP A 700 20.53 11.81 8.16
C ASP A 700 19.16 11.09 8.13
N ALA A 701 19.00 10.11 7.25
CA ALA A 701 17.78 9.32 7.16
C ALA A 701 17.51 8.51 8.44
N ARG A 702 18.53 7.88 9.01
CA ARG A 702 18.45 7.16 10.29
C ARG A 702 18.04 8.08 11.43
N LYS A 703 18.61 9.29 11.51
CA LYS A 703 18.22 10.29 12.50
C LYS A 703 16.75 10.66 12.41
N GLN A 704 16.19 10.74 11.19
CA GLN A 704 14.77 11.04 11.00
C GLN A 704 13.89 9.85 11.40
N LEU A 705 14.28 8.65 11.02
CA LEU A 705 13.56 7.42 11.40
C LEU A 705 13.58 7.19 12.92
N ALA A 706 14.68 7.51 13.61
CA ALA A 706 14.78 7.40 15.05
C ALA A 706 13.80 8.32 15.82
N ALA A 707 13.28 9.36 15.17
CA ALA A 707 12.23 10.23 15.74
C ALA A 707 10.82 9.60 15.68
N PHE A 708 10.63 8.51 14.90
CA PHE A 708 9.36 7.81 14.84
C PHE A 708 9.20 6.89 16.04
N ALA A 709 8.08 7.03 16.75
CA ALA A 709 7.74 6.10 17.82
C ALA A 709 7.55 4.69 17.24
N ASP A 710 8.10 3.68 17.92
CA ASP A 710 7.97 2.26 17.56
C ASP A 710 8.61 1.86 16.20
N LEU A 711 9.77 2.43 15.87
CA LEU A 711 10.56 1.93 14.74
C LEU A 711 10.94 0.45 14.98
N PRO A 712 10.71 -0.46 14.00
CA PRO A 712 11.15 -1.84 14.14
C PRO A 712 12.68 -1.91 14.37
N VAL A 713 13.08 -2.71 15.34
CA VAL A 713 14.51 -2.84 15.73
C VAL A 713 15.36 -3.35 14.56
N GLU A 714 14.78 -4.22 13.75
CA GLU A 714 15.40 -4.78 12.55
C GLU A 714 15.79 -3.70 11.53
N VAL A 715 14.95 -2.67 11.40
CA VAL A 715 15.23 -1.54 10.49
C VAL A 715 16.43 -0.72 11.00
N ASP A 716 16.47 -0.40 12.29
CA ASP A 716 17.61 0.35 12.86
C ASP A 716 18.92 -0.45 12.75
N GLN A 717 18.87 -1.75 13.00
CA GLN A 717 20.03 -2.65 12.83
C GLN A 717 20.49 -2.71 11.36
N ALA A 718 19.56 -2.81 10.41
CA ALA A 718 19.89 -2.83 9.00
C ALA A 718 20.57 -1.53 8.54
N LEU A 719 20.06 -0.38 9.01
CA LEU A 719 20.68 0.91 8.72
C LEU A 719 22.07 1.04 9.32
N GLU A 720 22.30 0.49 10.55
CA GLU A 720 23.62 0.47 11.17
C GLU A 720 24.63 -0.39 10.40
N VAL A 721 24.19 -1.54 9.89
CA VAL A 721 25.03 -2.38 9.02
C VAL A 721 25.41 -1.63 7.75
N LEU A 722 24.44 -0.96 7.11
CA LEU A 722 24.69 -0.15 5.93
C LEU A 722 25.60 1.07 6.20
N GLU A 723 25.60 1.62 7.42
CA GLU A 723 26.54 2.70 7.83
C GLU A 723 27.97 2.18 7.93
N THR A 724 28.16 0.95 8.41
CA THR A 724 29.46 0.38 8.73
C THR A 724 30.10 -0.42 7.62
N ASP A 725 29.30 -1.04 6.72
CA ASP A 725 29.78 -1.84 5.59
C ASP A 725 29.60 -1.08 4.27
N GLU A 726 30.71 -0.45 3.81
CA GLU A 726 30.72 0.33 2.56
C GLU A 726 30.44 -0.53 1.32
N THR A 727 30.95 -1.78 1.30
CA THR A 727 30.77 -2.67 0.14
C THR A 727 29.29 -3.04 -0.02
N LEU A 728 28.67 -3.48 1.08
CA LEU A 728 27.24 -3.78 1.07
C LEU A 728 26.41 -2.53 0.75
N ARG A 729 26.77 -1.37 1.28
CA ARG A 729 26.07 -0.11 1.03
C ARG A 729 26.06 0.24 -0.46
N VAL A 730 27.20 0.11 -1.16
CA VAL A 730 27.29 0.39 -2.61
C VAL A 730 26.42 -0.58 -3.41
N ASP A 731 26.48 -1.87 -3.10
CA ASP A 731 25.65 -2.89 -3.76
C ASP A 731 24.16 -2.63 -3.56
N VAL A 732 23.78 -2.28 -2.33
CA VAL A 732 22.39 -1.98 -1.95
C VAL A 732 21.88 -0.69 -2.61
N LEU A 733 22.74 0.33 -2.79
CA LEU A 733 22.37 1.54 -3.53
C LEU A 733 21.98 1.22 -4.97
N GLY A 734 22.78 0.41 -5.67
CA GLY A 734 22.47 0.00 -7.04
C GLY A 734 21.13 -0.75 -7.14
N MET A 735 20.82 -1.56 -6.13
CA MET A 735 19.56 -2.27 -6.07
C MET A 735 18.38 -1.34 -5.70
N ALA A 736 18.58 -0.40 -4.79
CA ALA A 736 17.55 0.57 -4.42
C ALA A 736 17.15 1.46 -5.62
N ILE A 737 18.10 1.84 -6.47
CA ILE A 737 17.80 2.54 -7.73
C ILE A 737 16.88 1.70 -8.62
N ARG A 738 17.12 0.39 -8.74
CA ARG A 738 16.25 -0.50 -9.53
C ARG A 738 14.87 -0.66 -8.89
N LEU A 739 14.80 -0.69 -7.57
CA LEU A 739 13.55 -0.81 -6.80
C LEU A 739 12.77 0.53 -6.70
N GLU A 740 13.33 1.66 -7.12
CA GLU A 740 12.53 2.87 -7.35
C GLU A 740 11.51 2.66 -8.47
N GLU A 741 11.86 1.93 -9.51
CA GLU A 741 11.00 1.61 -10.64
C GLU A 741 11.10 0.10 -10.96
N PRO A 742 10.65 -0.80 -10.07
CA PRO A 742 10.86 -2.24 -10.21
C PRO A 742 10.22 -2.80 -11.47
N PHE A 743 9.03 -2.32 -11.83
CA PHE A 743 8.34 -2.72 -13.05
C PHE A 743 9.17 -2.41 -14.30
N LEU A 744 9.72 -1.19 -14.42
CA LEU A 744 10.62 -0.78 -15.51
C LEU A 744 11.88 -1.63 -15.52
N SER A 745 12.52 -1.79 -14.34
CA SER A 745 13.76 -2.54 -14.19
C SER A 745 13.65 -3.99 -14.67
N ILE A 746 12.55 -4.67 -14.28
CA ILE A 746 12.30 -6.05 -14.72
C ILE A 746 11.99 -6.08 -16.22
N ALA A 747 11.12 -5.20 -16.72
CA ALA A 747 10.72 -5.18 -18.14
C ALA A 747 11.93 -4.96 -19.08
N VAL A 748 12.79 -3.99 -18.75
CA VAL A 748 14.00 -3.70 -19.55
C VAL A 748 14.98 -4.85 -19.50
N ARG A 749 15.23 -5.44 -18.33
CA ARG A 749 16.14 -6.58 -18.19
C ARG A 749 15.67 -7.80 -18.97
N GLU A 750 14.36 -8.04 -18.99
CA GLU A 750 13.79 -9.16 -19.76
C GLU A 750 13.85 -8.88 -21.27
N GLU A 751 13.69 -7.63 -21.71
CA GLU A 751 13.88 -7.24 -23.10
C GLU A 751 15.36 -7.42 -23.54
N GLU A 752 16.31 -7.05 -22.69
CA GLU A 752 17.74 -7.29 -22.93
C GLU A 752 18.07 -8.80 -23.01
N ARG A 753 17.47 -9.62 -22.15
CA ARG A 753 17.61 -11.09 -22.19
C ARG A 753 17.02 -11.68 -23.46
N GLU A 754 15.85 -11.22 -23.87
CA GLU A 754 15.21 -11.65 -25.12
C GLU A 754 16.11 -11.33 -26.33
N GLN A 755 16.68 -10.11 -26.38
CA GLN A 755 17.62 -9.71 -27.44
C GLN A 755 18.90 -10.54 -27.41
N ALA A 756 19.44 -10.84 -26.23
CA ALA A 756 20.68 -11.62 -26.09
C ALA A 756 20.50 -13.10 -26.42
N ASN A 757 19.37 -13.69 -26.05
CA ASN A 757 19.10 -15.12 -26.18
C ASN A 757 18.38 -15.49 -27.47
N GLY A 758 17.72 -14.54 -28.13
CA GLY A 758 16.98 -14.77 -29.37
C GLY A 758 15.63 -15.49 -29.23
N TYR A 759 15.10 -15.63 -28.02
CA TYR A 759 13.77 -16.19 -27.75
C TYR A 759 12.97 -15.35 -26.76
N PRO A 760 11.61 -15.29 -26.86
CA PRO A 760 10.77 -14.45 -26.04
C PRO A 760 10.91 -14.72 -24.55
N SER A 761 10.86 -13.67 -23.73
CA SER A 761 10.77 -13.81 -22.28
C SER A 761 9.50 -14.57 -21.87
N SER A 762 9.64 -15.44 -20.91
CA SER A 762 8.51 -16.11 -20.26
C SER A 762 7.98 -15.35 -19.03
N ILE A 763 8.65 -14.27 -18.64
CA ILE A 763 8.34 -13.47 -17.44
C ILE A 763 7.64 -12.17 -17.85
N ALA A 764 8.21 -11.42 -18.81
CA ALA A 764 7.65 -10.17 -19.28
C ALA A 764 7.03 -10.32 -20.66
N VAL A 765 5.75 -9.97 -20.78
CA VAL A 765 5.02 -10.01 -22.06
C VAL A 765 4.41 -8.65 -22.34
N THR A 766 4.68 -8.11 -23.55
CA THR A 766 4.10 -6.86 -24.01
C THR A 766 2.81 -7.12 -24.81
N LEU A 767 1.72 -6.45 -24.44
CA LEU A 767 0.49 -6.43 -25.19
C LEU A 767 0.61 -5.43 -26.37
N LEU A 768 0.19 -5.82 -27.55
CA LEU A 768 0.44 -5.05 -28.78
C LEU A 768 -0.85 -4.54 -29.43
N GLU A 769 -1.98 -5.21 -29.22
CA GLU A 769 -3.25 -4.88 -29.89
C GLU A 769 -4.11 -3.99 -28.98
N GLN A 770 -4.40 -2.77 -29.45
CA GLN A 770 -5.22 -1.82 -28.70
C GLN A 770 -6.63 -1.67 -29.29
N SER A 771 -7.64 -1.49 -28.42
CA SER A 771 -9.05 -1.34 -28.76
C SER A 771 -9.65 0.00 -28.34
N ARG A 772 -8.83 1.01 -28.07
CA ARG A 772 -9.26 2.34 -27.62
C ARG A 772 -9.23 3.39 -28.73
N MET A 773 -8.03 3.66 -29.25
CA MET A 773 -7.74 4.81 -30.10
C MET A 773 -8.06 4.54 -31.55
N HIS A 774 -8.61 5.55 -32.25
CA HIS A 774 -8.73 5.53 -33.70
C HIS A 774 -7.36 5.17 -34.35
N PRO A 775 -7.33 4.44 -35.49
CA PRO A 775 -6.08 3.98 -36.11
C PRO A 775 -5.03 5.10 -36.33
N ALA A 776 -5.44 6.30 -36.74
CA ALA A 776 -4.53 7.43 -36.90
C ALA A 776 -3.92 7.92 -35.57
N ILE A 777 -4.72 7.96 -34.48
CA ILE A 777 -4.22 8.33 -33.15
C ILE A 777 -3.32 7.22 -32.61
N CYS A 778 -3.70 5.96 -32.81
CA CYS A 778 -2.86 4.80 -32.46
C CYS A 778 -1.52 4.88 -33.16
N ARG A 779 -1.47 5.16 -34.44
CA ARG A 779 -0.23 5.27 -35.22
C ARG A 779 0.67 6.40 -34.72
N LEU A 780 0.09 7.56 -34.38
CA LEU A 780 0.85 8.67 -33.75
C LEU A 780 1.49 8.22 -32.45
N VAL A 781 0.74 7.60 -31.54
CA VAL A 781 1.21 7.14 -30.23
C VAL A 781 2.23 6.01 -30.40
N SER A 782 1.95 5.05 -31.28
CA SER A 782 2.78 3.89 -31.56
C SER A 782 4.18 4.27 -32.07
N ASN A 783 4.23 5.12 -33.09
CA ASN A 783 5.49 5.53 -33.71
C ASN A 783 6.27 6.50 -32.81
N THR A 784 5.58 7.28 -31.97
CA THR A 784 6.26 8.20 -31.06
C THR A 784 6.87 7.50 -29.84
N PHE A 785 6.17 6.52 -29.24
CA PHE A 785 6.55 5.95 -27.93
C PHE A 785 6.80 4.43 -27.94
N TYR A 786 6.23 3.68 -28.89
CA TYR A 786 6.26 2.21 -28.90
C TYR A 786 6.94 1.62 -30.13
N GLN A 787 7.77 2.38 -30.83
CA GLN A 787 8.57 1.92 -31.98
C GLN A 787 7.73 1.31 -33.12
N GLY A 788 6.46 1.72 -33.23
CA GLY A 788 5.54 1.20 -34.25
C GLY A 788 4.86 -0.13 -33.90
N ASN A 789 5.13 -0.71 -32.72
CA ASN A 789 4.66 -2.05 -32.35
C ASN A 789 3.20 -2.09 -31.87
N LEU A 790 2.62 -0.95 -31.46
CA LEU A 790 1.23 -0.89 -31.01
C LEU A 790 0.31 -0.77 -32.22
N VAL A 791 -0.62 -1.73 -32.39
CA VAL A 791 -1.52 -1.81 -33.53
C VAL A 791 -3.00 -1.77 -33.13
N PRO A 792 -3.91 -1.21 -33.96
CA PRO A 792 -5.33 -1.20 -33.67
C PRO A 792 -5.96 -2.56 -33.97
N THR A 793 -6.89 -3.00 -33.10
CA THR A 793 -7.74 -4.17 -33.37
C THR A 793 -8.80 -3.86 -34.45
N GLN A 794 -9.33 -4.90 -35.11
CA GLN A 794 -10.44 -4.78 -36.09
C GLN A 794 -11.65 -4.05 -35.47
N ARG A 795 -11.98 -4.31 -34.24
CA ARG A 795 -13.07 -3.65 -33.50
C ARG A 795 -12.97 -2.10 -33.51
N VAL A 796 -11.76 -1.54 -33.52
CA VAL A 796 -11.57 -0.09 -33.58
C VAL A 796 -11.65 0.41 -35.00
N ILE A 797 -11.15 -0.37 -35.97
CA ILE A 797 -11.23 -0.05 -37.40
C ILE A 797 -12.69 0.04 -37.82
N ASP A 798 -13.53 -0.88 -37.39
CA ASP A 798 -14.95 -0.95 -37.69
C ASP A 798 -15.83 -0.03 -36.84
N ARG A 799 -15.26 0.74 -35.92
CA ARG A 799 -16.01 1.59 -34.98
C ARG A 799 -16.69 2.76 -35.73
N ASN A 800 -18.00 2.87 -35.60
CA ASN A 800 -18.76 4.03 -36.07
C ASN A 800 -18.36 5.29 -35.24
N LEU A 801 -18.05 6.39 -35.94
CA LEU A 801 -17.75 7.66 -35.33
C LEU A 801 -19.05 8.36 -34.91
N VAL A 802 -19.16 8.75 -33.64
CA VAL A 802 -20.29 9.52 -33.07
C VAL A 802 -20.05 11.02 -33.02
N LEU A 803 -18.91 11.47 -33.53
CA LEU A 803 -18.59 12.89 -33.66
C LEU A 803 -19.13 13.37 -35.00
N GLY A 804 -20.24 14.08 -34.95
CA GLY A 804 -21.00 14.51 -36.15
C GLY A 804 -20.35 15.71 -36.88
N SER A 805 -21.20 16.45 -37.61
CA SER A 805 -20.83 17.57 -38.47
C SER A 805 -19.89 18.56 -37.77
N MET A 806 -18.81 18.95 -38.46
CA MET A 806 -17.79 19.85 -37.98
C MET A 806 -17.84 21.13 -38.83
N ALA A 807 -18.46 22.19 -38.32
CA ALA A 807 -18.60 23.45 -39.04
C ALA A 807 -17.22 24.09 -39.29
N GLY A 808 -16.58 23.79 -40.41
CA GLY A 808 -15.27 24.32 -40.80
C GLY A 808 -14.07 23.73 -40.06
N LEU A 809 -14.24 22.73 -39.18
CA LEU A 809 -13.13 21.99 -38.57
C LEU A 809 -12.83 20.72 -39.38
N PRO A 810 -11.56 20.36 -39.63
CA PRO A 810 -11.21 19.15 -40.35
C PRO A 810 -11.80 17.88 -39.72
N THR A 811 -12.25 16.94 -40.52
CA THR A 811 -12.77 15.64 -40.07
C THR A 811 -11.70 14.70 -39.56
N SER A 812 -10.44 14.97 -39.86
CA SER A 812 -9.27 14.19 -39.43
C SER A 812 -9.30 13.82 -37.93
N PRO A 813 -8.96 12.59 -37.58
CA PRO A 813 -8.91 12.14 -36.16
C PRO A 813 -7.91 12.93 -35.33
N VAL A 814 -6.84 13.45 -35.94
CA VAL A 814 -5.88 14.33 -35.28
C VAL A 814 -5.94 15.71 -35.94
N VAL A 815 -6.24 16.73 -35.14
CA VAL A 815 -6.21 18.14 -35.61
C VAL A 815 -5.20 18.91 -34.76
N VAL A 816 -4.17 19.43 -35.42
CA VAL A 816 -3.17 20.29 -34.77
C VAL A 816 -3.52 21.74 -35.05
N LEU A 817 -3.80 22.50 -34.00
CA LEU A 817 -3.95 23.97 -34.06
C LEU A 817 -2.55 24.58 -33.88
N ASN A 818 -1.88 24.82 -35.01
CA ASN A 818 -0.49 25.26 -35.02
C ASN A 818 -0.39 26.77 -34.73
N VAL A 819 -0.09 27.11 -33.49
CA VAL A 819 0.09 28.47 -33.01
C VAL A 819 1.46 28.99 -33.48
N PRO A 820 1.59 30.28 -33.92
CA PRO A 820 2.89 30.84 -34.29
C PRO A 820 3.92 30.77 -33.16
N ALA A 821 5.19 30.47 -33.51
CA ALA A 821 6.28 30.49 -32.53
C ALA A 821 6.56 31.93 -32.06
N LEU A 822 6.88 32.13 -30.79
CA LEU A 822 7.22 33.43 -30.22
C LEU A 822 8.42 34.08 -30.94
N SER A 823 9.37 33.27 -31.41
CA SER A 823 10.52 33.73 -32.18
C SER A 823 10.15 34.44 -33.50
N MET A 824 8.97 34.15 -34.07
CA MET A 824 8.42 34.73 -35.27
C MET A 824 7.57 35.97 -35.01
N VAL A 825 7.05 36.17 -33.79
CA VAL A 825 6.14 37.27 -33.42
C VAL A 825 6.76 38.15 -32.36
N LYS A 826 7.33 39.27 -32.81
CA LYS A 826 8.09 40.20 -31.96
C LYS A 826 7.27 40.94 -30.87
N ARG A 827 5.92 40.77 -30.75
CA ARG A 827 5.08 41.66 -29.96
C ARG A 827 4.26 40.99 -28.86
N ARG A 828 4.17 39.65 -28.72
CA ARG A 828 3.40 38.97 -27.68
C ARG A 828 4.14 37.71 -27.16
N ALA A 829 4.22 37.58 -25.84
CA ALA A 829 4.54 36.34 -25.21
C ALA A 829 3.27 35.45 -25.29
N PHE A 830 3.34 34.30 -25.95
CA PHE A 830 2.21 33.38 -26.01
C PHE A 830 2.03 32.59 -24.70
N GLU A 831 3.11 32.34 -23.95
CA GLU A 831 3.02 31.81 -22.61
C GLU A 831 3.25 32.93 -21.58
N GLU A 832 2.44 32.91 -20.54
CA GLU A 832 2.62 33.74 -19.36
C GLU A 832 3.04 32.87 -18.19
N ASN A 833 4.12 33.22 -17.54
CA ASN A 833 4.48 32.60 -16.26
C ASN A 833 3.63 33.25 -15.18
N ARG A 834 2.73 32.46 -14.60
CA ARG A 834 1.96 32.84 -13.42
C ARG A 834 2.51 32.07 -12.21
N ASN A 835 3.58 32.66 -11.65
CA ASN A 835 4.21 32.17 -10.43
C ASN A 835 4.73 30.72 -10.51
N GLY A 836 5.43 30.39 -11.58
CA GLY A 836 6.00 29.05 -11.79
C GLY A 836 5.12 28.08 -12.57
N SER A 837 3.81 28.35 -12.70
CA SER A 837 2.92 27.66 -13.63
C SER A 837 2.68 28.50 -14.87
N TYR A 838 2.44 27.86 -16.01
CA TYR A 838 2.36 28.54 -17.31
C TYR A 838 0.94 28.54 -17.87
N VAL A 839 0.57 29.65 -18.51
CA VAL A 839 -0.72 29.84 -19.21
C VAL A 839 -0.45 30.32 -20.61
N ASN A 840 -1.17 29.76 -21.58
CA ASN A 840 -1.22 30.20 -22.96
C ASN A 840 -2.68 30.51 -23.34
N LEU A 841 -3.02 31.79 -23.29
CA LEU A 841 -4.38 32.26 -23.58
C LEU A 841 -4.81 32.01 -25.01
N THR A 842 -3.87 32.06 -25.96
CA THR A 842 -4.12 31.79 -27.36
C THR A 842 -4.54 30.34 -27.54
N GLU A 843 -3.80 29.40 -26.93
CA GLU A 843 -4.15 27.97 -27.00
C GLU A 843 -5.52 27.69 -26.33
N CYS A 844 -5.83 28.32 -25.19
CA CYS A 844 -7.16 28.22 -24.59
C CYS A 844 -8.27 28.64 -25.55
N SER A 845 -8.11 29.81 -26.17
CA SER A 845 -9.14 30.37 -27.05
C SER A 845 -9.36 29.52 -28.28
N VAL A 846 -8.30 29.12 -28.99
CA VAL A 846 -8.41 28.31 -30.21
C VAL A 846 -8.93 26.90 -29.93
N LEU A 847 -8.59 26.28 -28.79
CA LEU A 847 -9.14 24.99 -28.38
C LEU A 847 -10.65 25.06 -28.14
N ILE A 848 -11.10 26.06 -27.37
CA ILE A 848 -12.52 26.26 -27.08
C ILE A 848 -13.29 26.54 -28.37
N ASP A 849 -12.75 27.38 -29.27
CA ASP A 849 -13.37 27.69 -30.54
C ASP A 849 -13.44 26.48 -31.46
N ALA A 850 -12.41 25.65 -31.49
CA ALA A 850 -12.40 24.40 -32.24
C ALA A 850 -13.44 23.39 -31.70
N VAL A 851 -13.48 23.19 -30.39
CA VAL A 851 -14.43 22.24 -29.75
C VAL A 851 -15.89 22.68 -29.98
N LYS A 852 -16.19 23.97 -29.90
CA LYS A 852 -17.54 24.51 -30.19
C LYS A 852 -18.06 24.18 -31.59
N ARG A 853 -17.17 23.88 -32.53
CA ARG A 853 -17.53 23.51 -33.92
C ARG A 853 -17.84 22.03 -34.09
N VAL A 854 -17.48 21.18 -33.10
CA VAL A 854 -17.82 19.74 -33.11
C VAL A 854 -19.20 19.56 -32.50
N ARG A 855 -20.10 18.97 -33.26
CA ARG A 855 -21.45 18.64 -32.79
C ARG A 855 -21.51 17.16 -32.43
N PRO A 856 -21.79 16.84 -31.13
CA PRO A 856 -21.94 15.46 -30.71
C PRO A 856 -23.20 14.83 -31.34
N GLN A 857 -23.07 13.55 -31.64
CA GLN A 857 -24.22 12.69 -32.00
C GLN A 857 -24.38 11.62 -30.95
N LEU A 858 -25.60 11.15 -30.75
CA LEU A 858 -25.83 10.01 -29.85
C LEU A 858 -25.33 8.73 -30.49
N ASP A 859 -24.76 7.84 -29.67
CA ASP A 859 -24.42 6.50 -30.11
C ASP A 859 -25.68 5.64 -30.33
N HIS A 860 -25.52 4.40 -30.81
CA HIS A 860 -26.63 3.46 -31.04
C HIS A 860 -27.42 3.06 -29.79
N LYS A 861 -26.86 3.36 -28.57
CA LYS A 861 -27.47 3.16 -27.24
C LYS A 861 -28.12 4.45 -26.71
N GLY A 862 -28.02 5.55 -27.43
CA GLY A 862 -28.54 6.84 -27.01
C GLY A 862 -27.62 7.62 -26.08
N ASN A 863 -26.35 7.20 -25.88
CA ASN A 863 -25.38 7.92 -25.03
C ASN A 863 -24.73 9.05 -25.81
N ARG A 864 -24.42 10.16 -25.10
CA ARG A 864 -23.64 11.26 -25.65
C ARG A 864 -22.15 10.92 -25.62
N PRO A 865 -21.37 11.39 -26.62
CA PRO A 865 -19.91 11.27 -26.55
C PRO A 865 -19.33 12.12 -25.40
N THR A 866 -18.19 11.69 -24.91
CA THR A 866 -17.47 12.31 -23.81
C THR A 866 -16.40 13.29 -24.29
N LEU A 867 -16.20 14.39 -23.56
CA LEU A 867 -15.24 15.44 -23.84
C LEU A 867 -14.31 15.69 -22.64
N VAL A 868 -13.01 15.86 -22.91
CA VAL A 868 -12.05 16.33 -21.92
C VAL A 868 -11.08 17.34 -22.49
N PHE A 869 -10.77 18.37 -21.70
CA PHE A 869 -9.66 19.30 -21.95
C PHE A 869 -8.48 18.87 -21.07
N LEU A 870 -7.29 18.77 -21.66
CA LEU A 870 -6.07 18.36 -20.96
C LEU A 870 -4.98 19.42 -21.13
N ALA A 871 -4.23 19.67 -20.06
CA ALA A 871 -3.04 20.51 -20.10
C ALA A 871 -1.97 20.01 -19.10
N PRO A 872 -0.68 20.19 -19.33
CA PRO A 872 0.37 19.80 -18.41
C PRO A 872 0.53 20.76 -17.21
N TYR A 873 -0.12 21.91 -17.22
CA TYR A 873 0.01 22.97 -16.19
C TYR A 873 -1.30 23.32 -15.55
N TRP A 874 -1.32 23.38 -14.22
CA TRP A 874 -2.51 23.67 -13.44
C TRP A 874 -3.10 25.07 -13.73
N ALA A 875 -2.25 26.09 -13.92
CA ALA A 875 -2.72 27.42 -14.27
C ALA A 875 -3.49 27.45 -15.60
N GLN A 876 -3.09 26.60 -16.59
CA GLN A 876 -3.83 26.41 -17.83
C GLN A 876 -5.18 25.74 -17.60
N VAL A 877 -5.22 24.71 -16.74
CA VAL A 877 -6.46 24.03 -16.36
C VAL A 877 -7.45 25.03 -15.74
N LYS A 878 -7.03 25.84 -14.76
CA LYS A 878 -7.86 26.87 -14.15
C LYS A 878 -8.33 27.94 -15.15
N GLN A 879 -7.48 28.31 -16.08
CA GLN A 879 -7.84 29.28 -17.12
C GLN A 879 -8.90 28.71 -18.08
N LEU A 880 -8.75 27.44 -18.47
CA LEU A 880 -9.76 26.72 -19.28
C LEU A 880 -11.08 26.60 -18.51
N GLU A 881 -11.07 26.16 -17.25
CA GLU A 881 -12.27 26.07 -16.40
C GLU A 881 -12.99 27.43 -16.34
N ARG A 882 -12.26 28.51 -16.11
CA ARG A 882 -12.82 29.88 -16.07
C ARG A 882 -13.48 30.30 -17.40
N MET A 883 -12.82 29.99 -18.52
CA MET A 883 -13.34 30.36 -19.84
C MET A 883 -14.54 29.50 -20.26
N LEU A 884 -14.60 28.25 -19.77
CA LEU A 884 -15.68 27.31 -20.07
C LEU A 884 -16.87 27.43 -19.13
N SER A 885 -16.74 28.10 -17.97
CA SER A 885 -17.79 28.18 -16.95
C SER A 885 -19.12 28.74 -17.48
N LEU A 886 -19.07 29.72 -18.40
CA LEU A 886 -20.23 30.31 -19.04
C LEU A 886 -20.89 29.44 -20.11
N SER A 887 -20.20 28.35 -20.54
CA SER A 887 -20.65 27.44 -21.59
C SER A 887 -21.19 26.13 -21.03
N PHE A 888 -21.11 25.92 -19.71
CA PHE A 888 -21.63 24.76 -19.03
C PHE A 888 -23.15 24.82 -18.90
N ASN A 889 -23.84 23.79 -19.36
CA ASN A 889 -25.28 23.67 -19.19
C ASN A 889 -25.62 23.00 -17.85
N SER A 890 -26.02 23.81 -16.87
CA SER A 890 -26.35 23.34 -15.52
C SER A 890 -27.64 22.47 -15.44
N ARG A 891 -28.46 22.43 -16.49
CA ARG A 891 -29.72 21.65 -16.48
C ARG A 891 -29.48 20.18 -16.74
N ASP A 892 -28.56 19.83 -17.65
CA ASP A 892 -28.28 18.47 -18.09
C ASP A 892 -26.81 18.04 -17.84
N GLY A 893 -26.01 18.87 -17.19
CA GLY A 893 -24.61 18.57 -16.84
C GLY A 893 -23.67 18.51 -18.05
N THR A 894 -24.05 19.02 -19.22
CA THR A 894 -23.24 18.92 -20.44
C THR A 894 -22.40 20.17 -20.70
N LEU A 895 -21.31 19.98 -21.46
CA LEU A 895 -20.53 21.07 -22.04
C LEU A 895 -20.55 20.92 -23.58
N PHE A 896 -21.13 21.92 -24.26
CA PHE A 896 -21.35 21.90 -25.72
C PHE A 896 -22.11 20.65 -26.21
N GLY A 897 -22.94 20.05 -25.36
CA GLY A 897 -23.68 18.81 -25.65
C GLY A 897 -22.90 17.51 -25.44
N PHE A 898 -21.69 17.57 -24.93
CA PHE A 898 -20.89 16.42 -24.51
C PHE A 898 -21.09 16.10 -23.03
N ASP A 899 -20.96 14.81 -22.69
CA ASP A 899 -20.93 14.39 -21.29
C ASP A 899 -19.50 14.45 -20.71
N SER A 900 -19.41 14.61 -19.37
CA SER A 900 -18.14 14.49 -18.67
C SER A 900 -17.65 13.01 -18.73
N PRO A 901 -16.34 12.78 -18.89
CA PRO A 901 -15.80 11.43 -18.89
C PRO A 901 -15.80 10.79 -17.50
N ARG A 902 -16.04 11.56 -16.44
CA ARG A 902 -16.04 11.12 -15.05
C ARG A 902 -17.30 11.54 -14.29
N LYS A 903 -17.61 10.79 -13.22
CA LYS A 903 -18.77 11.05 -12.35
C LYS A 903 -18.71 12.38 -11.56
N ASP A 904 -17.52 12.98 -11.46
CA ASP A 904 -17.32 14.29 -10.82
C ASP A 904 -17.86 15.48 -11.64
N GLY A 905 -18.30 15.24 -12.88
CA GLY A 905 -18.86 16.24 -13.79
C GLY A 905 -17.85 17.26 -14.34
N ARG A 906 -16.55 17.09 -14.09
CA ARG A 906 -15.48 17.97 -14.59
C ARG A 906 -15.13 17.64 -16.03
N PHE A 907 -14.72 18.66 -16.78
CA PHE A 907 -14.29 18.56 -18.17
C PHE A 907 -12.81 18.94 -18.38
N VAL A 908 -12.15 19.47 -17.39
CA VAL A 908 -10.77 19.97 -17.50
C VAL A 908 -9.89 19.30 -16.45
N TYR A 909 -8.75 18.76 -16.86
CA TYR A 909 -7.82 18.05 -15.98
C TYR A 909 -6.36 18.30 -16.39
N THR A 910 -5.42 18.06 -15.46
CA THR A 910 -4.03 17.90 -15.84
C THR A 910 -3.81 16.52 -16.47
N SER A 911 -2.74 16.37 -17.27
CA SER A 911 -2.36 15.05 -17.83
C SER A 911 -2.23 14.00 -16.73
N ASP A 912 -1.62 14.36 -15.61
CA ASP A 912 -1.33 13.46 -14.49
C ASP A 912 -2.60 13.05 -13.74
N SER A 913 -3.53 14.01 -13.53
CA SER A 913 -4.81 13.74 -12.84
C SER A 913 -5.82 12.96 -13.70
N PHE A 914 -5.66 12.93 -15.03
CA PHE A 914 -6.53 12.19 -15.96
C PHE A 914 -5.96 10.84 -16.38
N GLN A 915 -4.87 10.39 -15.76
CA GLN A 915 -4.35 9.04 -16.03
C GLN A 915 -5.41 7.98 -15.67
N GLY A 916 -5.48 6.90 -16.46
CA GLY A 916 -6.56 5.90 -16.36
C GLY A 916 -7.84 6.31 -17.13
N GLY A 917 -8.13 7.60 -17.26
CA GLY A 917 -9.29 8.11 -17.98
C GLY A 917 -9.19 8.00 -19.51
N GLN A 918 -10.34 8.20 -20.18
CA GLN A 918 -10.45 8.24 -21.64
C GLN A 918 -11.68 9.06 -22.04
N ALA A 919 -11.66 9.67 -23.23
CA ALA A 919 -12.79 10.43 -23.77
C ALA A 919 -12.90 10.25 -25.28
N ASP A 920 -14.09 10.45 -25.83
CA ASP A 920 -14.30 10.36 -27.29
C ASP A 920 -13.59 11.51 -28.01
N LEU A 921 -13.65 12.73 -27.43
CA LEU A 921 -12.94 13.92 -27.90
C LEU A 921 -11.98 14.40 -26.80
N VAL A 922 -10.71 14.53 -27.11
CA VAL A 922 -9.69 15.14 -26.27
C VAL A 922 -9.23 16.41 -26.91
N ALA A 923 -9.29 17.52 -26.16
CA ALA A 923 -8.74 18.82 -26.53
C ALA A 923 -7.53 19.14 -25.63
N ALA A 924 -6.33 19.11 -26.18
CA ALA A 924 -5.09 19.20 -25.42
C ALA A 924 -4.30 20.48 -25.76
N SER A 925 -3.82 21.19 -24.73
CA SER A 925 -2.93 22.36 -24.85
C SER A 925 -1.56 21.97 -24.30
N LEU A 926 -0.48 22.21 -25.06
CA LEU A 926 0.90 21.99 -24.59
C LEU A 926 1.48 23.20 -23.86
N VAL A 927 0.84 24.35 -23.99
CA VAL A 927 1.10 25.60 -23.26
C VAL A 927 2.41 26.29 -23.65
N ARG A 928 3.52 25.54 -23.73
CA ARG A 928 4.88 26.10 -23.89
C ARG A 928 5.07 26.75 -25.26
N ASN A 929 5.54 27.98 -25.23
CA ASN A 929 5.95 28.76 -26.40
C ASN A 929 6.77 29.95 -25.91
N ASN A 930 8.11 29.84 -25.89
CA ASN A 930 9.03 30.80 -25.28
C ASN A 930 10.33 30.91 -26.11
N THR A 931 11.32 31.65 -25.60
CA THR A 931 12.63 31.87 -26.26
C THR A 931 13.77 31.07 -25.66
N LEU A 932 13.44 30.14 -24.72
CA LEU A 932 14.43 29.24 -24.13
C LEU A 932 14.79 28.13 -25.12
N VAL A 933 15.84 27.36 -24.83
CA VAL A 933 16.35 26.27 -25.67
C VAL A 933 16.40 24.95 -24.89
N GLY A 934 16.31 23.84 -25.59
CA GLY A 934 16.47 22.49 -25.04
C GLY A 934 15.36 22.11 -24.05
N GLY A 935 15.64 21.24 -23.11
CA GLY A 935 14.68 20.73 -22.13
C GLY A 935 14.03 21.81 -21.27
N ARG A 936 14.74 22.92 -21.01
CA ARG A 936 14.17 24.07 -20.25
C ARG A 936 13.05 24.78 -21.01
N ALA A 937 13.13 24.84 -22.34
CA ALA A 937 12.08 25.39 -23.17
C ALA A 937 10.78 24.59 -23.04
N LEU A 938 10.89 23.28 -23.06
CA LEU A 938 9.77 22.34 -23.07
C LEU A 938 9.08 22.18 -21.71
N GLY A 939 9.78 22.39 -20.59
CA GLY A 939 9.20 22.21 -19.26
C GLY A 939 8.58 20.80 -19.06
N HIS A 940 7.31 20.72 -18.70
CA HIS A 940 6.63 19.41 -18.53
C HIS A 940 6.45 18.61 -19.83
N VAL A 941 6.44 19.29 -20.98
CA VAL A 941 6.35 18.63 -22.30
C VAL A 941 7.62 17.82 -22.63
N ARG A 942 8.74 18.06 -21.97
CA ARG A 942 9.97 17.27 -22.10
C ARG A 942 9.84 15.81 -21.64
N SER A 943 8.80 15.49 -20.81
CA SER A 943 8.57 14.13 -20.33
C SER A 943 7.81 13.31 -21.37
N PRO A 944 8.43 12.27 -21.95
CA PRO A 944 7.76 11.37 -22.89
C PRO A 944 6.58 10.66 -22.23
N GLN A 945 6.65 10.34 -20.93
CA GLN A 945 5.59 9.68 -20.19
C GLN A 945 4.34 10.55 -20.10
N ARG A 946 4.46 11.84 -19.74
CA ARG A 946 3.33 12.79 -19.71
C ARG A 946 2.73 13.00 -21.10
N MET A 947 3.57 13.11 -22.12
CA MET A 947 3.10 13.26 -23.49
C MET A 947 2.37 12.01 -23.98
N ASN A 948 2.87 10.82 -23.66
CA ASN A 948 2.18 9.56 -23.95
C ASN A 948 0.79 9.51 -23.31
N VAL A 949 0.71 9.85 -22.01
CA VAL A 949 -0.59 9.92 -21.32
C VAL A 949 -1.52 10.91 -22.01
N LEU A 950 -1.07 12.11 -22.32
CA LEU A 950 -1.89 13.15 -22.94
C LEU A 950 -2.42 12.74 -24.33
N LEU A 951 -1.56 12.19 -25.20
CA LEU A 951 -1.93 11.83 -26.58
C LEU A 951 -2.80 10.57 -26.66
N SER A 952 -2.69 9.64 -25.70
CA SER A 952 -3.35 8.33 -25.69
C SER A 952 -4.72 8.29 -25.03
N ARG A 953 -5.28 9.43 -24.60
CA ARG A 953 -6.61 9.47 -23.94
C ARG A 953 -7.78 9.51 -24.91
N ALA A 954 -7.55 9.93 -26.15
CA ALA A 954 -8.60 10.09 -27.15
C ALA A 954 -9.03 8.76 -27.78
N LYS A 955 -10.35 8.52 -27.85
CA LYS A 955 -10.91 7.38 -28.56
C LYS A 955 -11.09 7.67 -30.05
N GLN A 956 -11.67 8.82 -30.39
CA GLN A 956 -12.10 9.13 -31.75
C GLN A 956 -11.40 10.35 -32.34
N LYS A 957 -11.19 11.42 -31.55
CA LYS A 957 -10.59 12.65 -32.02
C LYS A 957 -9.68 13.29 -30.99
N LEU A 958 -8.52 13.72 -31.43
CA LEU A 958 -7.54 14.52 -30.69
C LEU A 958 -7.40 15.89 -31.34
N ILE A 959 -7.65 16.96 -30.61
CA ILE A 959 -7.36 18.34 -31.01
C ILE A 959 -6.19 18.81 -30.15
N LEU A 960 -5.07 19.13 -30.77
CA LEU A 960 -3.83 19.52 -30.11
C LEU A 960 -3.47 20.98 -30.43
N ALA A 961 -3.52 21.87 -29.46
CA ALA A 961 -3.03 23.24 -29.63
C ALA A 961 -1.56 23.34 -29.17
N THR A 962 -0.70 23.79 -30.06
CA THR A 962 0.75 23.96 -29.81
C THR A 962 1.42 24.68 -30.96
N SER A 963 2.64 25.10 -30.75
CA SER A 963 3.53 25.60 -31.84
C SER A 963 4.49 24.50 -32.28
N LEU A 964 4.28 23.94 -33.48
CA LEU A 964 5.14 22.89 -34.03
C LEU A 964 6.55 23.43 -34.33
N THR A 965 6.68 24.71 -34.72
CA THR A 965 7.97 25.35 -34.94
C THR A 965 8.74 25.48 -33.63
N PHE A 966 8.11 25.99 -32.57
CA PHE A 966 8.73 26.08 -31.25
C PHE A 966 9.16 24.71 -30.74
N LEU A 967 8.33 23.69 -30.86
CA LEU A 967 8.65 22.32 -30.42
C LEU A 967 9.85 21.75 -31.16
N GLY A 968 9.91 21.99 -32.49
CA GLY A 968 11.05 21.57 -33.33
C GLY A 968 12.36 22.25 -32.92
N ASP A 969 12.34 23.59 -32.83
CA ASP A 969 13.49 24.39 -32.41
C ASP A 969 14.00 23.98 -31.01
N ALA A 970 13.07 23.78 -30.05
CA ALA A 970 13.39 23.36 -28.70
C ALA A 970 13.98 21.92 -28.64
N ALA A 971 13.54 21.02 -29.52
CA ALA A 971 14.05 19.66 -29.60
C ALA A 971 15.42 19.56 -30.30
N GLU A 972 15.86 20.58 -31.04
CA GLU A 972 17.21 20.66 -31.63
C GLU A 972 18.30 21.08 -30.62
N GLY A 973 17.89 21.77 -29.55
CA GLY A 973 18.77 22.19 -28.46
C GLY A 973 19.31 21.01 -27.64
N THR A 974 20.56 21.12 -27.18
CA THR A 974 21.14 20.17 -26.24
C THR A 974 20.55 20.36 -24.86
N ASP A 975 20.19 19.27 -24.20
CA ASP A 975 19.79 19.31 -22.81
C ASP A 975 21.03 19.33 -21.91
N PRO A 976 21.22 20.37 -21.06
CA PRO A 976 22.32 20.40 -20.10
C PRO A 976 22.26 19.31 -19.03
N ASP A 977 21.08 18.68 -18.84
CA ASP A 977 20.84 17.61 -17.84
C ASP A 977 20.99 16.19 -18.42
N HIS A 978 21.75 15.99 -19.50
CA HIS A 978 21.96 14.68 -20.15
C HIS A 978 20.75 13.98 -20.75
N LEU A 979 19.65 14.69 -20.97
CA LEU A 979 18.40 14.12 -21.52
C LEU A 979 18.35 14.17 -23.07
N GLY A 980 19.44 14.36 -23.77
CA GLY A 980 19.47 14.48 -25.21
C GLY A 980 18.78 13.35 -26.00
N GLY A 981 18.83 12.13 -25.47
CA GLY A 981 18.06 11.00 -26.01
C GLY A 981 16.56 11.08 -25.79
N GLN A 982 16.09 11.73 -24.71
CA GLN A 982 14.66 11.81 -24.37
C GLN A 982 13.90 12.81 -25.25
N LEU A 983 14.53 13.81 -25.82
CA LEU A 983 13.87 14.79 -26.70
C LEU A 983 13.62 14.26 -28.12
N SER A 984 14.19 13.13 -28.50
CA SER A 984 13.96 12.48 -29.80
C SER A 984 12.48 12.18 -30.05
N PHE A 985 11.71 11.87 -29.03
CA PHE A 985 10.27 11.61 -29.17
C PHE A 985 9.50 12.84 -29.69
N VAL A 986 9.93 14.07 -29.37
CA VAL A 986 9.28 15.31 -29.88
C VAL A 986 9.47 15.42 -31.39
N ARG A 987 10.67 15.13 -31.89
CA ARG A 987 10.95 15.08 -33.33
C ARG A 987 10.13 13.97 -34.00
N ASN A 988 10.15 12.78 -33.45
CA ASN A 988 9.37 11.66 -33.96
C ASN A 988 7.86 12.00 -34.02
N MET A 989 7.33 12.66 -32.99
CA MET A 989 5.94 13.13 -32.97
C MET A 989 5.64 14.11 -34.11
N ILE A 990 6.48 15.12 -34.32
CA ILE A 990 6.29 16.12 -35.39
C ILE A 990 6.37 15.46 -36.76
N GLU A 991 7.34 14.57 -36.96
CA GLU A 991 7.49 13.83 -38.23
C GLU A 991 6.29 12.94 -38.52
N GLU A 992 5.78 12.24 -37.46
CA GLU A 992 4.64 11.38 -37.63
C GLU A 992 3.34 12.16 -37.91
N LEU A 993 3.17 13.35 -37.30
CA LEU A 993 2.04 14.25 -37.60
C LEU A 993 2.08 14.69 -39.07
N LYS A 994 3.26 14.98 -39.65
CA LYS A 994 3.43 15.32 -41.07
C LYS A 994 3.07 14.12 -41.94
N LYS A 995 3.55 12.91 -41.61
CA LYS A 995 3.24 11.67 -42.37
C LYS A 995 1.72 11.35 -42.33
N LEU A 996 1.09 11.55 -41.18
CA LEU A 996 -0.35 11.36 -41.02
C LEU A 996 -1.17 12.36 -41.82
N ALA A 997 -0.65 13.57 -42.05
CA ALA A 997 -1.33 14.56 -42.90
C ALA A 997 -1.39 14.14 -44.38
N GLU A 998 -0.43 13.30 -44.81
CA GLU A 998 -0.39 12.74 -46.17
C GLU A 998 -1.10 11.37 -46.28
N THR A 999 -1.32 10.69 -45.16
CA THR A 999 -1.90 9.34 -45.13
C THR A 999 -3.42 9.42 -45.04
N GLN A 1000 -4.11 8.75 -45.99
CA GLN A 1000 -5.57 8.67 -46.01
C GLN A 1000 -6.08 7.50 -45.15
N PHE A 1001 -7.13 7.78 -44.36
CA PHE A 1001 -7.88 6.79 -43.59
C PHE A 1001 -9.32 6.73 -44.10
N GLU A 1002 -9.82 5.54 -44.27
CA GLU A 1002 -11.16 5.30 -44.79
C GLU A 1002 -12.26 6.02 -43.98
N GLY A 1003 -13.15 6.72 -44.62
CA GLY A 1003 -14.28 7.43 -44.02
C GLY A 1003 -13.97 8.77 -43.37
N VAL A 1004 -12.71 9.14 -43.18
CA VAL A 1004 -12.29 10.37 -42.43
C VAL A 1004 -11.32 11.27 -43.19
N GLY A 1005 -10.70 10.80 -44.26
CA GLY A 1005 -9.70 11.55 -45.02
C GLY A 1005 -8.31 11.44 -44.41
N PRO A 1006 -7.49 12.50 -44.42
CA PRO A 1006 -6.13 12.46 -43.85
C PRO A 1006 -6.17 12.16 -42.36
N GLY A 1007 -5.20 11.35 -41.90
CA GLY A 1007 -5.09 10.97 -40.46
C GLY A 1007 -4.83 12.15 -39.54
N ALA A 1008 -4.15 13.17 -40.03
CA ALA A 1008 -3.96 14.44 -39.31
C ALA A 1008 -4.22 15.64 -40.22
N THR A 1009 -4.61 16.76 -39.63
CA THR A 1009 -4.64 18.07 -40.32
C THR A 1009 -4.00 19.14 -39.45
N ILE A 1010 -3.06 19.89 -40.02
CA ILE A 1010 -2.40 21.00 -39.36
C ILE A 1010 -3.09 22.29 -39.78
N VAL A 1011 -3.79 22.93 -38.86
CA VAL A 1011 -4.49 24.21 -39.09
C VAL A 1011 -3.64 25.33 -38.52
N THR A 1012 -3.27 26.27 -39.36
CA THR A 1012 -2.48 27.44 -38.94
C THR A 1012 -3.37 28.42 -38.16
N VAL A 1013 -2.91 28.86 -37.02
CA VAL A 1013 -3.54 29.91 -36.21
C VAL A 1013 -2.90 31.25 -36.60
N GLY A 1014 -3.71 32.26 -36.93
CA GLY A 1014 -3.19 33.57 -37.25
C GLY A 1014 -2.62 34.32 -36.02
N ASP A 1015 -1.87 35.36 -36.24
CA ASP A 1015 -1.21 36.17 -35.19
C ASP A 1015 -2.18 36.78 -34.18
N GLU A 1016 -3.45 36.97 -34.58
CA GLU A 1016 -4.52 37.42 -33.69
C GLU A 1016 -5.16 36.31 -32.85
N GLY A 1017 -4.67 35.08 -32.95
CA GLY A 1017 -5.25 33.94 -32.25
C GLY A 1017 -6.59 33.45 -32.82
N ARG A 1018 -6.85 33.69 -34.12
CA ARG A 1018 -8.02 33.18 -34.83
C ARG A 1018 -7.65 32.01 -35.73
N LEU A 1019 -8.55 31.03 -35.82
CA LEU A 1019 -8.38 29.92 -36.76
C LEU A 1019 -8.49 30.43 -38.19
N ALA A 1020 -7.43 30.24 -38.96
CA ALA A 1020 -7.43 30.47 -40.40
C ALA A 1020 -8.03 29.21 -41.08
N LEU A 1021 -9.36 29.17 -41.14
CA LEU A 1021 -10.14 28.09 -41.76
C LEU A 1021 -10.58 28.44 -43.17
#